data_ee7e3f0e99410390361f2c6ba31aae3d
#
_entry.id   ee7e3f0e99410390361f2c6ba31aae3d
#
_cell.length_a   1.000
_cell.length_b   1.000
_cell.length_c   1.000
_cell.angle_alpha   90.00
_cell.angle_beta   90.00
_cell.angle_gamma   90.00
#
_symmetry.space_group_name_H-M   'P 1'
#
loop_
_entity.id
_entity.type
_entity.pdbx_description
1 polymer ?
#
loop_
_entity_poly.entity_id
_entity_poly.type
_entity_poly.pdbx_seq_one_letter_code
_entity_poly.pdbx_strand_id
1 'polypeptide(L)'
;KYEDYLHKTETELQRRGARQLQVLTRIHPETADCLPIVLEMQRRLWERRPQEEDFLSLRLGKGSIPAGTTIHTAHEHLTLDADPLASRASQLANLYNTIGGAPVVLELRRHVTAGIVGDREQAIRLARNLILQAAVHHSANELRIVTLCREEEWPLWEFVKWLPHSFDAYRNRRTIARDAVSARGLVSLLEETLQSRLRREVDSAPSPYYLFLCAAPEYLQSRPLLNLLTRNEESLGACTLFLSDRLEFLPKECNLIVDVKAGHGKVFRRDAADQTQTFTIDSVNHELYDTLARALAPVRLDEEGQKELPRSVTFLEGYGVHRPEELDIAAGWNTGRPDKSMAVPIGLRAGGEPFYFDIHESRHGPHGLVAGMTGSGKSEMVQSWILSMALRFSPEQAAFVLVDFKGTGLILPFRRLPHLAGVISDLDVNIERNLTSLESELTRRKELLDAHGVNSISSYLRLYREGKAREPLPYLFLVVDEFAEFKQQFPEFMPVVNRIFAIGRTLGVHVILLTQKPGNVVGDNMNANTRFRWCLKVASAADSRDMLHTPDAAFLTNPGRAYVQVGENEIYEQIQSYWSGAPYDPLRKSGSAGEEKISLVEIDGRHIGADTNLTVTIKASRTELETVVAYLDRFAAEHDFKRPRPIWTPRLPKKLCLASILEKSFDGKHWPSSGDLQPVAGLVDDPSHQQQFPLVFDFVQQGHIAVYGASGSGKTTLLITTVFSAALSLPPSLLSIYGMDFGGGMAVLEALPHCGGIAPGEDAEKIQKLAALITEELAHRRRLFADCGAKNIDTYRELSGHILPRILLVLDNFAPVLPLYPDLDRFFIELSRDGASLGIHWLVSTPNPSALSFRISQNFKWALALHMPDRLDYDSIVGRFGSQNLEDLPGRGLRKGTPPLAFQAALPTEGETETERLQNLREQISRMDAAWHGERPAPIPVMPEKLSLDDIPGSGVKLGLSVDNLSPVTLDPEKTPFLLISQTADADGEMLLTALLLQLMQE
;
A
#
# COMPACT_ATOMS: atom_id res chain seq x y z
N LYS A 1 -10.00 -98.16 0.58
CA LYS A 1 -10.49 -96.99 1.29
C LYS A 1 -9.44 -95.88 1.49
N TYR A 2 -8.21 -96.32 1.94
CA TYR A 2 -7.12 -95.29 2.17
C TYR A 2 -6.52 -94.82 0.83
N GLU A 3 -6.36 -95.77 -0.12
CA GLU A 3 -5.95 -95.38 -1.49
C GLU A 3 -6.98 -94.50 -2.19
N ASP A 4 -8.27 -94.76 -2.02
CA ASP A 4 -9.35 -93.89 -2.55
C ASP A 4 -9.31 -92.49 -1.89
N TYR A 5 -8.96 -92.47 -0.59
CA TYR A 5 -8.78 -91.23 0.12
C TYR A 5 -7.55 -90.40 -0.42
N LEU A 6 -6.41 -91.08 -0.59
CA LEU A 6 -5.25 -90.43 -1.15
C LEU A 6 -5.49 -89.89 -2.57
N HIS A 7 -6.22 -90.67 -3.41
CA HIS A 7 -6.55 -90.25 -4.77
C HIS A 7 -7.51 -89.02 -4.77
N LYS A 8 -8.53 -89.03 -3.87
CA LYS A 8 -9.41 -87.83 -3.70
C LYS A 8 -8.66 -86.64 -3.19
N THR A 9 -7.73 -86.88 -2.25
CA THR A 9 -6.88 -85.77 -1.71
C THR A 9 -5.95 -85.21 -2.78
N GLU A 10 -5.35 -86.07 -3.60
CA GLU A 10 -4.53 -85.66 -4.74
C GLU A 10 -5.31 -84.81 -5.73
N THR A 11 -6.53 -85.21 -6.11
CA THR A 11 -7.38 -84.48 -7.01
C THR A 11 -7.77 -83.11 -6.43
N GLU A 12 -8.05 -83.01 -5.13
CA GLU A 12 -8.37 -81.73 -4.47
C GLU A 12 -7.14 -80.84 -4.36
N LEU A 13 -5.95 -81.39 -4.08
CA LEU A 13 -4.69 -80.63 -4.06
C LEU A 13 -4.35 -80.10 -5.44
N GLN A 14 -4.53 -80.90 -6.51
CA GLN A 14 -4.36 -80.39 -7.88
C GLN A 14 -5.30 -79.25 -8.19
N ARG A 15 -6.60 -79.41 -7.84
CA ARG A 15 -7.61 -78.39 -8.06
C ARG A 15 -7.28 -77.07 -7.32
N ARG A 16 -6.84 -77.18 -6.05
CA ARG A 16 -6.46 -76.01 -5.23
C ARG A 16 -5.21 -75.37 -5.80
N GLY A 17 -4.19 -76.12 -6.17
CA GLY A 17 -2.98 -75.61 -6.78
C GLY A 17 -3.23 -74.89 -8.09
N ALA A 18 -4.06 -75.51 -8.97
CA ALA A 18 -4.44 -74.84 -10.23
C ALA A 18 -5.22 -73.54 -10.01
N ARG A 19 -6.12 -73.52 -9.04
CA ARG A 19 -6.87 -72.31 -8.67
C ARG A 19 -5.94 -71.22 -8.10
N GLN A 20 -5.03 -71.58 -7.23
CA GLN A 20 -4.02 -70.63 -6.68
C GLN A 20 -3.13 -70.06 -7.79
N LEU A 21 -2.64 -70.89 -8.69
CA LEU A 21 -1.87 -70.53 -9.86
C LEU A 21 -2.65 -69.50 -10.72
N GLN A 22 -3.91 -69.78 -11.02
CA GLN A 22 -4.79 -68.93 -11.81
C GLN A 22 -4.98 -67.54 -11.14
N VAL A 23 -5.22 -67.52 -9.82
CA VAL A 23 -5.38 -66.28 -9.06
C VAL A 23 -4.07 -65.46 -9.05
N LEU A 24 -2.96 -66.13 -8.76
CA LEU A 24 -1.64 -65.44 -8.71
C LEU A 24 -1.22 -64.92 -10.08
N THR A 25 -1.44 -65.66 -11.17
CA THR A 25 -1.15 -65.24 -12.53
C THR A 25 -2.05 -64.01 -12.91
N ARG A 26 -3.28 -64.03 -12.42
CA ARG A 26 -4.17 -62.85 -12.62
C ARG A 26 -3.72 -61.62 -11.84
N ILE A 27 -3.27 -61.80 -10.59
CA ILE A 27 -2.78 -60.68 -9.75
C ILE A 27 -1.44 -60.13 -10.32
N HIS A 28 -0.53 -61.05 -10.70
CA HIS A 28 0.78 -60.69 -11.23
C HIS A 28 0.93 -61.20 -12.68
N PRO A 29 0.36 -60.45 -13.68
CA PRO A 29 0.44 -60.85 -15.10
C PRO A 29 1.87 -60.84 -15.60
N GLU A 30 2.10 -61.50 -16.74
CA GLU A 30 3.40 -61.43 -17.44
C GLU A 30 3.60 -60.01 -17.98
N THR A 31 4.86 -59.61 -18.15
CA THR A 31 5.15 -58.26 -18.66
C THR A 31 4.56 -58.01 -20.06
N ALA A 32 4.43 -59.08 -20.87
CA ALA A 32 3.77 -58.98 -22.17
C ALA A 32 2.27 -58.67 -22.08
N ASP A 33 1.58 -59.16 -21.03
CA ASP A 33 0.17 -58.91 -20.80
C ASP A 33 -0.14 -57.49 -20.32
N CYS A 34 0.89 -56.72 -20.03
CA CYS A 34 0.73 -55.32 -19.66
C CYS A 34 0.24 -54.40 -20.81
N LEU A 35 0.55 -54.77 -22.07
CA LEU A 35 0.17 -53.97 -23.24
C LEU A 35 -1.36 -53.88 -23.44
N PRO A 36 -2.13 -54.97 -23.44
CA PRO A 36 -3.59 -54.91 -23.50
C PRO A 36 -4.21 -54.11 -22.35
N ILE A 37 -3.63 -54.18 -21.14
CA ILE A 37 -4.11 -53.37 -19.98
C ILE A 37 -4.12 -51.88 -20.29
N VAL A 38 -3.09 -51.42 -20.98
CA VAL A 38 -2.96 -50.00 -21.34
C VAL A 38 -3.79 -49.64 -22.55
N LEU A 39 -3.71 -50.41 -23.65
CA LEU A 39 -4.41 -50.08 -24.90
C LEU A 39 -5.94 -50.12 -24.75
N GLU A 40 -6.43 -51.05 -23.96
CA GLU A 40 -7.88 -51.25 -23.73
C GLU A 40 -8.37 -50.44 -22.50
N MET A 41 -7.50 -49.67 -21.84
CA MET A 41 -7.83 -48.91 -20.61
C MET A 41 -8.54 -49.78 -19.57
N GLN A 42 -8.02 -51.04 -19.37
CA GLN A 42 -8.64 -51.98 -18.46
C GLN A 42 -8.62 -51.44 -17.02
N ARG A 43 -9.55 -51.91 -16.17
CA ARG A 43 -9.63 -51.51 -14.75
C ARG A 43 -8.34 -51.82 -13.94
N ARG A 44 -7.48 -52.62 -14.47
CA ARG A 44 -6.19 -52.96 -13.86
C ARG A 44 -5.09 -51.94 -14.11
N LEU A 45 -5.33 -50.99 -15.01
CA LEU A 45 -4.44 -49.87 -15.22
C LEU A 45 -4.44 -48.98 -13.97
N TRP A 46 -3.27 -48.85 -13.34
CA TRP A 46 -3.09 -48.00 -12.14
C TRP A 46 -3.99 -48.42 -10.95
N GLU A 47 -4.25 -49.73 -10.81
CA GLU A 47 -5.08 -50.28 -9.74
C GLU A 47 -4.42 -50.29 -8.37
N ARG A 48 -3.05 -50.37 -8.28
CA ARG A 48 -2.35 -50.54 -7.01
C ARG A 48 -2.03 -49.20 -6.38
N ARG A 49 -2.52 -49.01 -5.18
CA ARG A 49 -2.38 -47.74 -4.44
C ARG A 49 -1.44 -47.88 -3.24
N PRO A 50 -0.82 -46.79 -2.75
CA PRO A 50 0.11 -46.82 -1.62
C PRO A 50 -0.48 -47.42 -0.33
N GLN A 51 -1.78 -47.42 -0.16
CA GLN A 51 -2.44 -47.99 1.02
C GLN A 51 -2.63 -49.53 0.93
N GLU A 52 -2.48 -50.12 -0.25
CA GLU A 52 -2.75 -51.52 -0.51
C GLU A 52 -1.50 -52.38 -0.32
N GLU A 53 -1.67 -53.64 0.05
CA GLU A 53 -0.55 -54.59 0.34
C GLU A 53 0.27 -54.91 -0.90
N ASP A 54 -0.31 -54.88 -2.08
CA ASP A 54 0.33 -55.19 -3.35
C ASP A 54 1.04 -54.01 -4.02
N PHE A 55 1.07 -52.84 -3.35
CA PHE A 55 1.81 -51.70 -3.81
C PHE A 55 3.31 -52.03 -3.96
N LEU A 56 3.89 -51.76 -5.15
CA LEU A 56 5.27 -52.10 -5.52
C LEU A 56 5.63 -53.58 -5.39
N SER A 57 4.63 -54.45 -5.53
CA SER A 57 4.83 -55.88 -5.69
C SER A 57 5.01 -56.23 -7.18
N LEU A 58 6.24 -56.44 -7.61
CA LEU A 58 6.63 -56.59 -9.03
C LEU A 58 7.05 -58.02 -9.36
N ARG A 59 6.56 -58.56 -10.49
CA ARG A 59 6.86 -59.92 -10.91
C ARG A 59 8.26 -60.03 -11.51
N LEU A 60 9.05 -60.97 -11.00
CA LEU A 60 10.39 -61.32 -11.51
C LEU A 60 10.34 -62.30 -12.69
N GLY A 61 9.39 -63.22 -12.66
CA GLY A 61 9.23 -64.30 -13.67
C GLY A 61 8.45 -65.48 -13.16
N LYS A 62 8.60 -66.65 -13.80
CA LYS A 62 7.95 -67.91 -13.45
C LYS A 62 8.84 -68.77 -12.61
N GLY A 63 8.36 -69.25 -11.49
CA GLY A 63 9.12 -70.15 -10.62
C GLY A 63 8.27 -71.15 -9.82
N SER A 64 8.84 -71.66 -8.78
CA SER A 64 8.14 -72.51 -7.84
C SER A 64 7.93 -71.78 -6.53
N ILE A 65 6.73 -71.71 -6.05
CA ILE A 65 6.35 -71.07 -4.80
C ILE A 65 5.70 -72.00 -3.83
N PRO A 66 5.72 -71.77 -2.52
CA PRO A 66 4.98 -72.56 -1.55
C PRO A 66 3.48 -72.59 -1.84
N ALA A 67 2.88 -73.77 -1.70
CA ALA A 67 1.43 -73.89 -1.79
C ALA A 67 0.78 -73.26 -0.59
N GLY A 68 -0.33 -72.48 -0.82
CA GLY A 68 -1.08 -71.79 0.24
C GLY A 68 -1.87 -72.76 1.16
N THR A 69 -1.75 -74.04 0.93
CA THR A 69 -2.37 -75.11 1.74
C THR A 69 -1.30 -75.86 2.49
N THR A 70 -1.31 -75.81 3.79
CA THR A 70 -0.42 -76.61 4.64
C THR A 70 -0.88 -78.06 4.65
N ILE A 71 0.01 -78.98 4.23
CA ILE A 71 -0.27 -80.39 4.21
C ILE A 71 0.40 -80.99 5.43
N HIS A 72 -0.40 -81.57 6.35
CA HIS A 72 0.09 -82.27 7.52
C HIS A 72 0.03 -83.77 7.24
N THR A 73 1.19 -84.46 7.29
CA THR A 73 1.31 -85.90 7.28
C THR A 73 1.58 -86.44 8.68
N ALA A 74 1.08 -87.66 9.02
CA ALA A 74 1.45 -88.27 10.27
C ALA A 74 2.97 -88.54 10.32
N HIS A 75 3.58 -88.29 11.47
CA HIS A 75 5.00 -88.53 11.64
C HIS A 75 5.29 -90.05 11.40
N GLU A 76 6.22 -90.34 10.53
CA GLU A 76 6.72 -91.72 10.37
C GLU A 76 7.36 -92.13 11.67
N HIS A 77 6.73 -93.10 12.36
CA HIS A 77 7.48 -93.83 13.39
C HIS A 77 8.52 -94.68 12.68
N LEU A 78 9.78 -94.67 13.15
CA LEU A 78 10.85 -95.56 12.71
C LEU A 78 10.42 -97.03 12.87
N THR A 79 9.80 -97.56 11.86
CA THR A 79 9.44 -98.95 11.76
C THR A 79 10.43 -99.69 10.77
N LEU A 80 10.85 -100.91 11.07
CA LEU A 80 11.78 -101.72 10.21
C LEU A 80 11.22 -102.01 8.82
N ASP A 81 9.90 -101.97 8.62
CA ASP A 81 9.21 -102.05 7.33
C ASP A 81 8.48 -100.77 6.99
N ALA A 82 8.93 -100.11 5.91
CA ALA A 82 8.30 -98.89 5.42
C ALA A 82 6.90 -99.23 4.87
N ASP A 83 5.82 -98.55 5.44
CA ASP A 83 4.48 -98.65 4.90
C ASP A 83 4.41 -97.97 3.53
N PRO A 84 4.11 -98.61 2.44
CA PRO A 84 4.02 -98.06 1.10
C PRO A 84 3.00 -96.92 0.99
N LEU A 85 1.94 -96.98 1.79
CA LEU A 85 0.84 -96.04 1.79
C LEU A 85 1.25 -94.74 2.57
N ALA A 86 2.03 -94.90 3.66
CA ALA A 86 2.57 -93.75 4.39
C ALA A 86 3.64 -92.98 3.54
N SER A 87 4.52 -93.80 2.88
CA SER A 87 5.48 -93.26 1.92
C SER A 87 4.79 -92.46 0.77
N ARG A 88 3.64 -93.00 0.26
CA ARG A 88 2.90 -92.27 -0.77
C ARG A 88 2.23 -91.02 -0.28
N ALA A 89 1.76 -91.00 0.96
CA ALA A 89 1.23 -89.74 1.56
C ALA A 89 2.30 -88.69 1.70
N SER A 90 3.49 -88.99 2.16
CA SER A 90 4.65 -88.16 2.27
C SER A 90 5.14 -87.73 0.89
N GLN A 91 5.12 -88.56 -0.12
CA GLN A 91 5.44 -88.15 -1.51
C GLN A 91 4.42 -87.10 -2.05
N LEU A 92 3.11 -87.36 -1.84
CA LEU A 92 2.08 -86.40 -2.24
C LEU A 92 2.26 -85.04 -1.53
N ALA A 93 2.53 -85.05 -0.23
CA ALA A 93 2.78 -83.84 0.52
C ALA A 93 3.98 -83.06 -0.06
N ASN A 94 5.05 -83.77 -0.36
CA ASN A 94 6.23 -83.12 -0.97
C ASN A 94 5.97 -82.64 -2.39
N LEU A 95 5.20 -83.35 -3.20
CA LEU A 95 4.87 -82.99 -4.57
C LEU A 95 3.97 -81.76 -4.64
N TYR A 96 2.97 -81.65 -3.74
CA TYR A 96 1.99 -80.55 -3.72
C TYR A 96 2.31 -79.44 -2.69
N ASN A 97 3.45 -79.51 -2.01
CA ASN A 97 3.90 -78.42 -1.09
C ASN A 97 4.35 -77.16 -1.82
N THR A 98 4.63 -77.25 -3.12
CA THR A 98 5.00 -76.20 -4.00
C THR A 98 4.18 -76.21 -5.27
N ILE A 99 3.93 -75.00 -5.82
CA ILE A 99 3.26 -74.78 -7.10
C ILE A 99 4.29 -74.30 -8.11
N GLY A 100 4.50 -75.06 -9.14
CA GLY A 100 5.41 -74.74 -10.23
C GLY A 100 4.79 -73.85 -11.26
N GLY A 101 5.58 -73.04 -11.96
CA GLY A 101 5.14 -72.12 -12.98
C GLY A 101 4.41 -70.87 -12.46
N ALA A 102 4.46 -70.64 -11.14
CA ALA A 102 3.81 -69.55 -10.50
C ALA A 102 4.63 -68.23 -10.59
N PRO A 103 4.01 -67.07 -10.54
CA PRO A 103 4.75 -65.80 -10.52
C PRO A 103 5.57 -65.67 -9.21
N VAL A 104 6.86 -65.41 -9.38
CA VAL A 104 7.76 -65.02 -8.28
C VAL A 104 7.80 -63.52 -8.22
N VAL A 105 7.56 -62.93 -7.03
CA VAL A 105 7.32 -61.51 -6.85
C VAL A 105 8.39 -60.85 -5.99
N LEU A 106 8.78 -59.64 -6.34
CA LEU A 106 9.66 -58.75 -5.60
C LEU A 106 8.80 -57.73 -4.85
N GLU A 107 8.79 -57.78 -3.51
CA GLU A 107 8.02 -56.88 -2.66
C GLU A 107 8.87 -55.66 -2.22
N LEU A 108 8.94 -54.62 -3.06
CA LEU A 108 9.81 -53.44 -2.80
C LEU A 108 9.31 -52.57 -1.65
N ARG A 109 8.04 -52.60 -1.34
CA ARG A 109 7.53 -51.85 -0.19
C ARG A 109 8.06 -52.37 1.14
N ARG A 110 8.13 -53.69 1.29
CA ARG A 110 8.67 -54.35 2.49
C ARG A 110 10.20 -54.33 2.53
N HIS A 111 10.82 -54.36 1.35
CA HIS A 111 12.26 -54.36 1.18
C HIS A 111 12.69 -53.13 0.37
N VAL A 112 12.79 -51.98 1.06
CA VAL A 112 13.01 -50.64 0.48
C VAL A 112 14.19 -50.60 -0.49
N THR A 113 15.19 -51.50 -0.30
CA THR A 113 16.37 -51.62 -1.16
C THR A 113 16.55 -53.02 -1.67
N ALA A 114 16.65 -53.21 -2.99
CA ALA A 114 16.95 -54.49 -3.63
C ALA A 114 18.12 -54.34 -4.61
N GLY A 115 18.97 -55.37 -4.71
CA GLY A 115 20.09 -55.44 -5.63
C GLY A 115 19.87 -56.49 -6.70
N ILE A 116 20.07 -56.17 -7.96
CA ILE A 116 20.09 -57.10 -9.10
C ILE A 116 21.54 -57.30 -9.51
N VAL A 117 22.02 -58.56 -9.47
CA VAL A 117 23.41 -58.89 -9.76
C VAL A 117 23.51 -60.01 -10.79
N GLY A 118 24.68 -60.19 -11.43
CA GLY A 118 24.97 -61.23 -12.37
C GLY A 118 25.21 -60.74 -13.79
N ASP A 119 24.73 -61.45 -14.80
CA ASP A 119 24.86 -61.06 -16.19
C ASP A 119 24.22 -59.68 -16.46
N ARG A 120 25.04 -58.74 -16.90
CA ARG A 120 24.59 -57.31 -17.06
C ARG A 120 23.42 -57.17 -18.02
N GLU A 121 23.41 -57.88 -19.13
CA GLU A 121 22.32 -57.86 -20.11
C GLU A 121 21.02 -58.40 -19.51
N GLN A 122 21.11 -59.53 -18.78
CA GLN A 122 19.94 -60.09 -18.12
C GLN A 122 19.45 -59.25 -16.94
N ALA A 123 20.35 -58.63 -16.21
CA ALA A 123 19.99 -57.68 -15.13
C ALA A 123 19.25 -56.46 -15.67
N ILE A 124 19.72 -55.86 -16.77
CA ILE A 124 19.04 -54.73 -17.46
C ILE A 124 17.67 -55.18 -17.96
N ARG A 125 17.56 -56.34 -18.60
CA ARG A 125 16.30 -56.92 -19.09
C ARG A 125 15.27 -57.09 -17.95
N LEU A 126 15.70 -57.66 -16.85
CA LEU A 126 14.82 -57.83 -15.69
C LEU A 126 14.38 -56.45 -15.14
N ALA A 127 15.31 -55.51 -14.94
CA ALA A 127 14.98 -54.18 -14.44
C ALA A 127 14.03 -53.42 -15.37
N ARG A 128 14.16 -53.55 -16.69
CA ARG A 128 13.22 -52.98 -17.67
C ARG A 128 11.80 -53.58 -17.48
N ASN A 129 11.68 -54.89 -17.29
CA ASN A 129 10.40 -55.55 -17.02
C ASN A 129 9.75 -54.97 -15.76
N LEU A 130 10.53 -54.81 -14.68
CA LEU A 130 10.04 -54.28 -13.41
C LEU A 130 9.58 -52.82 -13.55
N ILE A 131 10.31 -51.98 -14.28
CA ILE A 131 9.95 -50.56 -14.52
C ILE A 131 8.62 -50.47 -15.32
N LEU A 132 8.44 -51.28 -16.36
CA LEU A 132 7.18 -51.28 -17.10
C LEU A 132 5.99 -51.74 -16.26
N GLN A 133 6.16 -52.83 -15.49
CA GLN A 133 5.11 -53.26 -14.58
C GLN A 133 4.77 -52.17 -13.53
N ALA A 134 5.78 -51.53 -12.96
CA ALA A 134 5.60 -50.40 -12.03
C ALA A 134 4.77 -49.29 -12.69
N ALA A 135 5.08 -48.91 -13.94
CA ALA A 135 4.38 -47.85 -14.66
C ALA A 135 2.94 -48.20 -15.07
N VAL A 136 2.63 -49.53 -15.29
CA VAL A 136 1.29 -50.00 -15.68
C VAL A 136 0.37 -50.13 -14.47
N HIS A 137 0.92 -50.61 -13.33
CA HIS A 137 0.07 -50.92 -12.17
C HIS A 137 -0.07 -49.75 -11.17
N HIS A 138 0.76 -48.72 -11.24
CA HIS A 138 0.74 -47.57 -10.33
C HIS A 138 0.56 -46.29 -11.12
N SER A 139 -0.21 -45.35 -10.57
CA SER A 139 -0.42 -44.07 -11.24
C SER A 139 0.80 -43.14 -11.15
N ALA A 140 0.98 -42.30 -12.17
CA ALA A 140 2.06 -41.31 -12.17
C ALA A 140 1.93 -40.25 -11.06
N ASN A 141 0.74 -40.09 -10.47
CA ASN A 141 0.54 -39.15 -9.36
C ASN A 141 1.01 -39.76 -8.02
N GLU A 142 0.99 -41.09 -7.92
CA GLU A 142 1.36 -41.82 -6.70
C GLU A 142 2.78 -42.40 -6.74
N LEU A 143 3.31 -42.70 -7.95
CA LEU A 143 4.65 -43.25 -8.15
C LEU A 143 5.46 -42.44 -9.16
N ARG A 144 6.67 -42.03 -8.79
CA ARG A 144 7.66 -41.43 -9.70
C ARG A 144 8.83 -42.39 -9.90
N ILE A 145 9.32 -42.46 -11.11
CA ILE A 145 10.45 -43.33 -11.49
C ILE A 145 11.67 -42.47 -11.76
N VAL A 146 12.73 -42.68 -11.02
CA VAL A 146 14.03 -42.04 -11.19
C VAL A 146 14.99 -43.00 -11.85
N THR A 147 15.56 -42.64 -12.99
CA THR A 147 16.47 -43.52 -13.73
C THR A 147 17.86 -42.91 -13.77
N LEU A 148 18.85 -43.61 -13.19
CA LEU A 148 20.27 -43.26 -13.26
C LEU A 148 20.97 -44.38 -14.05
N CYS A 149 21.39 -44.07 -15.30
CA CYS A 149 22.03 -45.03 -16.18
C CYS A 149 23.28 -44.45 -16.81
N ARG A 150 24.16 -45.29 -17.36
CA ARG A 150 25.32 -44.87 -18.12
C ARG A 150 24.91 -44.46 -19.52
N GLU A 151 25.62 -43.51 -20.10
CA GLU A 151 25.34 -42.98 -21.44
C GLU A 151 25.42 -44.10 -22.51
N GLU A 152 26.37 -45.03 -22.36
CA GLU A 152 26.54 -46.18 -23.23
C GLU A 152 25.31 -47.11 -23.22
N GLU A 153 24.63 -47.22 -22.11
CA GLU A 153 23.43 -48.06 -21.92
C GLU A 153 22.13 -47.32 -22.27
N TRP A 154 22.22 -46.01 -22.59
CA TRP A 154 21.04 -45.19 -22.85
C TRP A 154 20.07 -45.76 -23.88
N PRO A 155 20.52 -46.34 -25.03
CA PRO A 155 19.59 -46.93 -25.99
C PRO A 155 18.68 -48.03 -25.39
N LEU A 156 19.11 -48.72 -24.34
CA LEU A 156 18.31 -49.69 -23.64
C LEU A 156 17.27 -49.10 -22.69
N TRP A 157 17.55 -47.89 -22.20
CA TRP A 157 16.70 -47.17 -21.26
C TRP A 157 15.87 -46.06 -21.90
N GLU A 158 16.01 -45.78 -23.17
CA GLU A 158 15.38 -44.67 -23.87
C GLU A 158 13.86 -44.62 -23.73
N PHE A 159 13.19 -45.77 -23.63
CA PHE A 159 11.73 -45.86 -23.47
C PHE A 159 11.20 -45.15 -22.21
N VAL A 160 12.01 -45.00 -21.14
CA VAL A 160 11.59 -44.35 -19.88
C VAL A 160 11.25 -42.87 -20.11
N LYS A 161 11.74 -42.24 -21.16
CA LYS A 161 11.43 -40.85 -21.51
C LYS A 161 9.92 -40.65 -21.83
N TRP A 162 9.24 -41.71 -22.29
CA TRP A 162 7.82 -41.66 -22.61
C TRP A 162 6.93 -41.90 -21.41
N LEU A 163 7.45 -42.48 -20.33
CA LEU A 163 6.65 -42.78 -19.15
C LEU A 163 6.21 -41.51 -18.43
N PRO A 164 4.90 -41.33 -18.10
CA PRO A 164 4.41 -40.19 -17.33
C PRO A 164 5.00 -40.15 -15.91
N HIS A 165 5.55 -41.26 -15.43
CA HIS A 165 6.22 -41.42 -14.13
C HIS A 165 7.61 -40.79 -14.07
N SER A 166 8.24 -40.54 -15.22
CA SER A 166 9.63 -40.02 -15.31
C SER A 166 9.69 -38.52 -15.30
N PHE A 167 8.80 -37.84 -14.54
CA PHE A 167 8.80 -36.42 -14.32
C PHE A 167 8.85 -36.09 -12.82
N ASP A 168 9.37 -34.89 -12.47
CA ASP A 168 9.28 -34.38 -11.11
C ASP A 168 7.81 -34.08 -10.71
N ALA A 169 7.58 -33.72 -9.45
CA ALA A 169 6.24 -33.46 -8.92
C ALA A 169 5.52 -32.34 -9.69
N TYR A 170 6.27 -31.40 -10.29
CA TYR A 170 5.72 -30.26 -11.03
C TYR A 170 5.72 -30.48 -12.56
N ARG A 171 6.13 -31.69 -13.03
CA ARG A 171 6.28 -32.04 -14.45
C ARG A 171 7.16 -31.08 -15.24
N ASN A 172 8.03 -30.37 -14.57
CA ASN A 172 8.93 -29.38 -15.18
C ASN A 172 10.21 -30.02 -15.68
N ARG A 173 10.61 -31.17 -15.13
CA ARG A 173 11.87 -31.81 -15.37
C ARG A 173 11.71 -33.33 -15.39
N ARG A 174 12.45 -33.98 -16.27
CA ARG A 174 12.52 -35.45 -16.25
C ARG A 174 13.43 -35.96 -15.13
N THR A 175 13.04 -37.04 -14.51
CA THR A 175 13.80 -37.72 -13.45
C THR A 175 14.76 -38.75 -14.03
N ILE A 176 15.51 -38.34 -15.08
CA ILE A 176 16.43 -39.19 -15.83
C ILE A 176 17.82 -38.55 -15.81
N ALA A 177 18.83 -39.32 -15.48
CA ALA A 177 20.22 -38.93 -15.59
C ALA A 177 21.05 -40.00 -16.27
N ARG A 178 21.83 -39.62 -17.29
CA ARG A 178 22.66 -40.54 -18.11
C ARG A 178 24.16 -40.19 -18.08
N ASP A 179 24.49 -39.08 -17.48
CA ASP A 179 25.86 -38.58 -17.34
C ASP A 179 26.08 -37.91 -15.97
N ALA A 180 27.31 -37.64 -15.62
CA ALA A 180 27.66 -37.06 -14.32
C ALA A 180 27.15 -35.62 -14.13
N VAL A 181 26.84 -34.88 -15.19
CA VAL A 181 26.32 -33.50 -15.11
C VAL A 181 24.85 -33.52 -14.81
N SER A 182 24.04 -34.28 -15.60
CA SER A 182 22.62 -34.44 -15.39
C SER A 182 22.33 -35.12 -14.03
N ALA A 183 23.16 -36.09 -13.62
CA ALA A 183 23.07 -36.74 -12.33
C ALA A 183 23.27 -35.76 -11.17
N ARG A 184 24.23 -34.85 -11.22
CA ARG A 184 24.48 -33.86 -10.15
C ARG A 184 23.25 -33.03 -9.84
N GLY A 185 22.62 -32.46 -10.87
CA GLY A 185 21.47 -31.61 -10.70
C GLY A 185 20.23 -32.36 -10.20
N LEU A 186 19.98 -33.57 -10.72
CA LEU A 186 18.88 -34.42 -10.32
C LEU A 186 19.05 -34.94 -8.88
N VAL A 187 20.23 -35.42 -8.53
CA VAL A 187 20.56 -35.93 -7.19
C VAL A 187 20.36 -34.82 -6.14
N SER A 188 20.85 -33.59 -6.37
CA SER A 188 20.67 -32.48 -5.43
C SER A 188 19.20 -32.13 -5.20
N LEU A 189 18.38 -32.13 -6.24
CA LEU A 189 16.95 -31.87 -6.14
C LEU A 189 16.21 -32.94 -5.31
N LEU A 190 16.50 -34.20 -5.60
CA LEU A 190 15.88 -35.34 -4.90
C LEU A 190 16.36 -35.44 -3.46
N GLU A 191 17.60 -35.10 -3.19
CA GLU A 191 18.17 -35.04 -1.84
C GLU A 191 17.43 -34.03 -0.99
N GLU A 192 17.22 -32.78 -1.50
CA GLU A 192 16.43 -31.76 -0.81
C GLU A 192 14.99 -32.24 -0.57
N THR A 193 14.37 -32.86 -1.57
CA THR A 193 13.02 -33.38 -1.49
C THR A 193 12.90 -34.45 -0.41
N LEU A 194 13.78 -35.45 -0.37
CA LEU A 194 13.73 -36.54 0.61
C LEU A 194 14.13 -36.05 2.02
N GLN A 195 15.10 -35.13 2.14
CA GLN A 195 15.42 -34.51 3.42
C GLN A 195 14.25 -33.71 4.01
N SER A 196 13.48 -33.05 3.17
CA SER A 196 12.28 -32.33 3.62
C SER A 196 11.22 -33.26 4.19
N ARG A 197 11.12 -34.50 3.66
CA ARG A 197 10.21 -35.54 4.17
C ARG A 197 10.58 -36.04 5.56
N LEU A 198 11.87 -36.23 5.82
CA LEU A 198 12.36 -36.61 7.16
C LEU A 198 12.06 -35.58 8.25
N ARG A 199 11.91 -34.31 7.88
CA ARG A 199 11.63 -33.22 8.83
C ARG A 199 10.13 -33.03 9.11
N ARG A 200 9.24 -33.71 8.39
CA ARG A 200 7.80 -33.62 8.58
C ARG A 200 7.33 -34.70 9.55
N GLU A 201 6.78 -34.30 10.68
CA GLU A 201 5.95 -35.15 11.54
C GLU A 201 4.55 -35.23 10.93
N VAL A 202 4.31 -36.19 10.01
CA VAL A 202 2.98 -36.38 9.40
C VAL A 202 2.64 -37.85 9.42
N ASP A 203 1.49 -38.19 10.00
CA ASP A 203 0.93 -39.56 10.08
C ASP A 203 0.43 -40.13 8.75
N SER A 204 0.62 -39.47 7.62
CA SER A 204 0.18 -39.94 6.30
C SER A 204 1.33 -40.47 5.46
N ALA A 205 1.08 -41.55 4.70
CA ALA A 205 2.05 -42.10 3.76
C ALA A 205 2.54 -41.02 2.77
N PRO A 206 3.85 -40.90 2.55
CA PRO A 206 4.41 -39.89 1.67
C PRO A 206 4.00 -40.12 0.22
N SER A 207 3.42 -39.12 -0.43
CA SER A 207 3.04 -39.16 -1.84
C SER A 207 3.72 -38.00 -2.59
N PRO A 208 4.19 -38.18 -3.86
CA PRO A 208 4.34 -39.48 -4.53
C PRO A 208 5.50 -40.30 -3.98
N TYR A 209 5.41 -41.66 -4.08
CA TYR A 209 6.56 -42.54 -3.87
C TYR A 209 7.57 -42.37 -5.00
N TYR A 210 8.84 -42.64 -4.69
CA TYR A 210 9.93 -42.66 -5.69
C TYR A 210 10.49 -44.06 -5.84
N LEU A 211 10.52 -44.59 -7.07
CA LEU A 211 11.25 -45.79 -7.43
C LEU A 211 12.53 -45.41 -8.11
N PHE A 212 13.66 -45.58 -7.43
CA PHE A 212 14.97 -45.31 -7.98
C PHE A 212 15.53 -46.53 -8.69
N LEU A 213 15.82 -46.42 -9.95
CA LEU A 213 16.60 -47.37 -10.73
C LEU A 213 18.05 -46.86 -10.80
N CYS A 214 18.93 -47.49 -10.06
CA CYS A 214 20.36 -47.15 -10.02
C CYS A 214 21.17 -48.13 -10.88
N ALA A 215 21.12 -47.97 -12.21
CA ALA A 215 21.95 -48.74 -13.13
C ALA A 215 23.39 -48.23 -13.21
N ALA A 216 23.63 -46.99 -12.75
CA ALA A 216 24.94 -46.35 -12.62
C ALA A 216 25.15 -45.92 -11.15
N PRO A 217 25.44 -46.86 -10.22
CA PRO A 217 25.57 -46.54 -8.80
C PRO A 217 26.74 -45.56 -8.50
N GLU A 218 27.70 -45.47 -9.38
CA GLU A 218 28.82 -44.53 -9.31
C GLU A 218 28.36 -43.06 -9.24
N TYR A 219 27.19 -42.69 -9.76
CA TYR A 219 26.65 -41.32 -9.67
C TYR A 219 26.14 -40.96 -8.28
N LEU A 220 25.94 -41.94 -7.42
CA LEU A 220 25.51 -41.76 -6.02
C LEU A 220 26.68 -41.86 -5.03
N GLN A 221 27.86 -42.32 -5.47
CA GLN A 221 29.02 -42.44 -4.59
C GLN A 221 29.36 -41.09 -3.95
N SER A 222 29.63 -41.09 -2.66
CA SER A 222 29.95 -39.94 -1.85
C SER A 222 28.84 -38.85 -1.82
N ARG A 223 27.59 -39.21 -2.13
CA ARG A 223 26.45 -38.32 -2.04
C ARG A 223 25.60 -38.65 -0.82
N PRO A 224 25.07 -37.62 -0.10
CA PRO A 224 24.16 -37.82 1.02
C PRO A 224 22.89 -38.59 0.62
N LEU A 225 22.47 -38.48 -0.66
CA LEU A 225 21.31 -39.20 -1.19
C LEU A 225 21.45 -40.72 -1.05
N LEU A 226 22.65 -41.28 -1.26
CA LEU A 226 22.88 -42.70 -1.07
C LEU A 226 22.53 -43.17 0.36
N ASN A 227 22.96 -42.39 1.35
CA ASN A 227 22.66 -42.67 2.75
C ASN A 227 21.18 -42.59 3.08
N LEU A 228 20.43 -41.70 2.39
CA LEU A 228 18.97 -41.60 2.52
C LEU A 228 18.29 -42.84 1.91
N LEU A 229 18.69 -43.23 0.71
CA LEU A 229 18.11 -44.34 -0.05
C LEU A 229 18.37 -45.69 0.61
N THR A 230 19.41 -45.82 1.40
CA THR A 230 19.80 -47.10 2.07
C THR A 230 19.28 -47.21 3.51
N ARG A 231 18.56 -46.19 4.04
CA ARG A 231 18.06 -46.21 5.42
C ARG A 231 16.95 -47.19 5.71
N ASN A 232 16.37 -47.86 4.73
CA ASN A 232 15.24 -48.79 4.90
C ASN A 232 14.07 -48.22 5.69
N GLU A 233 13.81 -46.90 5.56
CA GLU A 233 12.68 -46.22 6.21
C GLU A 233 11.52 -46.05 5.23
N GLU A 234 10.41 -46.71 5.48
CA GLU A 234 9.16 -46.58 4.66
C GLU A 234 8.61 -45.14 4.64
N SER A 235 8.87 -44.35 5.72
CA SER A 235 8.46 -42.97 5.87
C SER A 235 9.09 -42.01 4.82
N LEU A 236 10.20 -42.40 4.18
CA LEU A 236 10.79 -41.66 3.07
C LEU A 236 9.96 -41.69 1.80
N GLY A 237 9.14 -42.75 1.62
CA GLY A 237 8.40 -42.93 0.37
C GLY A 237 9.32 -43.15 -0.84
N ALA A 238 10.40 -43.89 -0.67
CA ALA A 238 11.37 -44.13 -1.71
C ALA A 238 11.85 -45.58 -1.66
N CYS A 239 11.91 -46.28 -2.80
CA CYS A 239 12.44 -47.62 -2.97
C CYS A 239 13.53 -47.60 -4.04
N THR A 240 14.53 -48.44 -3.89
CA THR A 240 15.69 -48.43 -4.76
C THR A 240 16.03 -49.82 -5.30
N LEU A 241 16.26 -49.89 -6.61
CA LEU A 241 16.79 -51.04 -7.34
C LEU A 241 18.21 -50.71 -7.79
N PHE A 242 19.20 -51.34 -7.19
CA PHE A 242 20.61 -51.24 -7.60
C PHE A 242 20.96 -52.32 -8.60
N LEU A 243 21.61 -51.96 -9.70
CA LEU A 243 22.16 -52.89 -10.67
C LEU A 243 23.68 -52.94 -10.51
N SER A 244 24.23 -54.17 -10.39
CA SER A 244 25.65 -54.39 -10.27
C SER A 244 26.08 -55.69 -10.94
N ASP A 245 27.31 -55.77 -11.41
CA ASP A 245 27.88 -56.98 -12.01
C ASP A 245 28.26 -58.01 -10.95
N ARG A 246 28.52 -57.57 -9.71
CA ARG A 246 28.96 -58.43 -8.60
C ARG A 246 28.27 -58.05 -7.30
N LEU A 247 28.03 -59.03 -6.45
CA LEU A 247 27.38 -58.85 -5.14
C LEU A 247 28.18 -57.90 -4.22
N GLU A 248 29.49 -57.91 -4.33
CA GLU A 248 30.42 -57.11 -3.51
C GLU A 248 30.30 -55.61 -3.75
N PHE A 249 29.78 -55.20 -4.90
CA PHE A 249 29.63 -53.78 -5.28
C PHE A 249 28.25 -53.21 -4.91
N LEU A 250 27.33 -54.07 -4.41
CA LEU A 250 26.04 -53.60 -3.89
C LEU A 250 26.22 -52.99 -2.48
N PRO A 251 25.46 -51.93 -2.15
CA PRO A 251 25.39 -51.40 -0.80
C PRO A 251 25.08 -52.54 0.21
N LYS A 252 25.73 -52.49 1.39
CA LYS A 252 25.55 -53.50 2.44
C LYS A 252 24.13 -53.58 2.95
N GLU A 253 23.42 -52.49 2.86
CA GLU A 253 22.02 -52.30 3.26
C GLU A 253 21.01 -52.97 2.29
N CYS A 254 21.46 -53.35 1.06
CA CYS A 254 20.66 -54.17 0.15
C CYS A 254 20.52 -55.58 0.72
N ASN A 255 19.39 -55.84 1.36
CA ASN A 255 19.13 -57.14 1.98
C ASN A 255 18.47 -58.14 1.01
N LEU A 256 17.68 -57.64 0.07
CA LEU A 256 17.03 -58.47 -0.96
C LEU A 256 17.88 -58.51 -2.23
N ILE A 257 18.38 -59.69 -2.61
CA ILE A 257 19.29 -59.92 -3.74
C ILE A 257 18.61 -60.75 -4.80
N VAL A 258 18.70 -60.30 -6.05
CA VAL A 258 18.26 -61.04 -7.25
C VAL A 258 19.50 -61.33 -8.10
N ASP A 259 19.96 -62.62 -8.13
CA ASP A 259 21.11 -63.06 -8.94
C ASP A 259 20.58 -63.66 -10.25
N VAL A 260 21.00 -63.15 -11.40
CA VAL A 260 20.52 -63.50 -12.74
C VAL A 260 21.63 -64.01 -13.62
N LYS A 261 21.40 -65.18 -14.23
CA LYS A 261 22.32 -65.81 -15.17
C LYS A 261 21.60 -66.60 -16.28
N ALA A 262 21.93 -66.33 -17.52
CA ALA A 262 21.43 -67.09 -18.70
C ALA A 262 19.89 -67.25 -18.71
N GLY A 263 19.11 -66.21 -18.41
CA GLY A 263 17.64 -66.21 -18.42
C GLY A 263 16.97 -66.80 -17.17
N HIS A 264 17.74 -67.29 -16.22
CA HIS A 264 17.28 -67.79 -14.92
C HIS A 264 17.71 -66.83 -13.80
N GLY A 265 16.91 -66.75 -12.76
CA GLY A 265 17.20 -65.87 -11.59
C GLY A 265 16.99 -66.63 -10.27
N LYS A 266 17.66 -66.12 -9.24
CA LYS A 266 17.45 -66.52 -7.85
C LYS A 266 17.22 -65.28 -7.03
N VAL A 267 16.16 -65.28 -6.24
CA VAL A 267 15.90 -64.23 -5.26
C VAL A 267 16.08 -64.79 -3.86
N PHE A 268 16.86 -64.08 -3.04
CA PHE A 268 17.16 -64.50 -1.67
C PHE A 268 17.43 -63.27 -0.80
N ARG A 269 17.30 -63.45 0.50
CA ARG A 269 17.69 -62.43 1.48
C ARG A 269 19.13 -62.68 1.91
N ARG A 270 19.91 -61.65 2.05
CA ARG A 270 21.33 -61.74 2.46
C ARG A 270 21.49 -62.35 3.86
N ASP A 271 20.52 -62.12 4.75
CA ASP A 271 20.46 -62.61 6.13
C ASP A 271 19.79 -64.00 6.25
N ALA A 272 19.16 -64.52 5.21
CA ALA A 272 18.43 -65.81 5.17
C ALA A 272 18.63 -66.50 3.81
N ALA A 273 19.85 -66.81 3.45
CA ALA A 273 20.22 -67.42 2.16
C ALA A 273 19.58 -68.80 1.92
N ASP A 274 19.15 -69.47 2.96
CA ASP A 274 18.48 -70.79 2.88
C ASP A 274 17.07 -70.68 2.26
N GLN A 275 16.47 -69.52 2.22
CA GLN A 275 15.14 -69.29 1.63
C GLN A 275 15.28 -68.75 0.20
N THR A 276 16.01 -69.48 -0.67
CA THR A 276 16.21 -69.04 -2.05
C THR A 276 15.05 -69.54 -2.92
N GLN A 277 14.42 -68.60 -3.67
CA GLN A 277 13.46 -68.92 -4.72
C GLN A 277 14.10 -68.77 -6.10
N THR A 278 13.87 -69.78 -6.96
CA THR A 278 14.38 -69.80 -8.33
C THR A 278 13.26 -69.38 -9.30
N PHE A 279 13.60 -68.69 -10.35
CA PHE A 279 12.66 -68.30 -11.39
C PHE A 279 13.30 -68.22 -12.76
N THR A 280 12.46 -68.25 -13.81
CA THR A 280 12.85 -67.91 -15.19
C THR A 280 12.30 -66.57 -15.54
N ILE A 281 13.16 -65.67 -16.05
CA ILE A 281 12.78 -64.29 -16.41
C ILE A 281 11.79 -64.30 -17.56
N ASP A 282 10.73 -63.50 -17.47
CA ASP A 282 9.74 -63.37 -18.56
C ASP A 282 10.41 -62.85 -19.84
N SER A 283 10.14 -63.53 -20.96
CA SER A 283 10.64 -63.16 -22.27
C SER A 283 9.77 -62.07 -22.89
N VAL A 284 10.37 -60.94 -23.20
CA VAL A 284 9.68 -59.79 -23.77
C VAL A 284 10.36 -59.35 -25.04
N ASN A 285 9.61 -59.10 -26.12
CA ASN A 285 10.16 -58.50 -27.32
C ASN A 285 10.67 -57.10 -27.04
N HIS A 286 11.83 -56.73 -27.61
CA HIS A 286 12.46 -55.44 -27.42
C HIS A 286 11.54 -54.27 -27.79
N GLU A 287 10.70 -54.39 -28.83
CA GLU A 287 9.76 -53.37 -29.29
C GLU A 287 8.63 -53.08 -28.29
N LEU A 288 8.32 -54.02 -27.40
CA LEU A 288 7.24 -53.87 -26.43
C LEU A 288 7.52 -52.71 -25.45
N TYR A 289 8.78 -52.51 -25.03
CA TYR A 289 9.12 -51.45 -24.07
C TYR A 289 8.78 -50.06 -24.60
N ASP A 290 9.13 -49.77 -25.87
CA ASP A 290 8.83 -48.44 -26.47
C ASP A 290 7.33 -48.31 -26.80
N THR A 291 6.70 -49.37 -27.32
CA THR A 291 5.27 -49.41 -27.65
C THR A 291 4.41 -49.15 -26.41
N LEU A 292 4.69 -49.85 -25.32
CA LEU A 292 3.93 -49.73 -24.08
C LEU A 292 4.18 -48.34 -23.42
N ALA A 293 5.42 -47.87 -23.38
CA ALA A 293 5.75 -46.57 -22.81
C ALA A 293 5.09 -45.40 -23.58
N ARG A 294 5.05 -45.50 -24.92
CA ARG A 294 4.32 -44.54 -25.76
C ARG A 294 2.80 -44.59 -25.58
N ALA A 295 2.25 -45.82 -25.40
CA ALA A 295 0.83 -45.97 -25.12
C ALA A 295 0.43 -45.33 -23.76
N LEU A 296 1.33 -45.41 -22.76
CA LEU A 296 1.14 -44.74 -21.46
C LEU A 296 1.34 -43.21 -21.50
N ALA A 297 2.13 -42.72 -22.43
CA ALA A 297 2.52 -41.29 -22.46
C ALA A 297 1.33 -40.30 -22.41
N PRO A 298 0.22 -40.50 -23.14
CA PRO A 298 -0.92 -39.58 -23.13
C PRO A 298 -1.86 -39.83 -21.94
N VAL A 299 -1.73 -40.94 -21.23
CA VAL A 299 -2.68 -41.31 -20.17
C VAL A 299 -2.51 -40.39 -18.97
N ARG A 300 -3.63 -39.85 -18.51
CA ARG A 300 -3.73 -39.01 -17.33
C ARG A 300 -4.87 -39.47 -16.44
N LEU A 301 -4.69 -39.40 -15.13
CA LEU A 301 -5.81 -39.46 -14.20
C LEU A 301 -6.52 -38.12 -14.23
N ASP A 302 -7.78 -38.10 -14.58
CA ASP A 302 -8.67 -36.97 -14.41
C ASP A 302 -9.16 -37.03 -12.95
N GLU A 303 -8.42 -36.39 -12.05
CA GLU A 303 -8.88 -36.19 -10.68
C GLU A 303 -9.92 -35.06 -10.77
N GLU A 304 -11.19 -35.43 -10.78
CA GLU A 304 -12.29 -34.48 -10.52
C GLU A 304 -12.02 -33.80 -9.18
N GLY A 305 -11.45 -32.60 -9.21
CA GLY A 305 -11.23 -31.75 -8.05
C GLY A 305 -9.84 -31.17 -7.84
N GLN A 306 -8.78 -31.60 -8.52
CA GLN A 306 -7.45 -31.00 -8.43
C GLN A 306 -6.94 -30.53 -9.79
N LYS A 307 -7.65 -29.59 -10.41
CA LYS A 307 -6.99 -28.73 -11.39
C LYS A 307 -5.95 -27.93 -10.63
N GLU A 308 -4.68 -28.15 -10.94
CA GLU A 308 -3.59 -27.35 -10.35
C GLU A 308 -3.88 -25.87 -10.56
N LEU A 309 -3.65 -25.06 -9.52
CA LEU A 309 -3.70 -23.62 -9.65
C LEU A 309 -2.75 -23.15 -10.75
N PRO A 310 -3.17 -22.29 -11.65
CA PRO A 310 -2.31 -21.76 -12.70
C PRO A 310 -1.08 -21.06 -12.10
N ARG A 311 0.02 -21.00 -12.84
CA ARG A 311 1.25 -20.35 -12.34
C ARG A 311 1.10 -18.84 -12.23
N SER A 312 0.37 -18.24 -13.14
CA SER A 312 0.00 -16.82 -13.18
C SER A 312 -1.27 -16.65 -14.00
N VAL A 313 -2.04 -15.62 -13.69
CA VAL A 313 -3.24 -15.21 -14.43
C VAL A 313 -3.21 -13.71 -14.52
N THR A 314 -3.26 -13.14 -15.72
CA THR A 314 -3.32 -11.68 -15.85
C THR A 314 -4.71 -11.18 -15.43
N PHE A 315 -4.82 -9.89 -15.14
CA PHE A 315 -6.07 -9.31 -14.65
C PHE A 315 -7.20 -9.43 -15.69
N LEU A 316 -6.94 -9.05 -16.92
CA LEU A 316 -7.93 -9.13 -18.00
C LEU A 316 -8.32 -10.57 -18.33
N GLU A 317 -7.34 -11.49 -18.33
CA GLU A 317 -7.58 -12.92 -18.50
C GLU A 317 -8.49 -13.47 -17.38
N GLY A 318 -8.28 -13.03 -16.15
CA GLY A 318 -9.13 -13.40 -15.00
C GLY A 318 -10.58 -12.94 -15.14
N TYR A 319 -10.83 -11.86 -15.84
CA TYR A 319 -12.17 -11.39 -16.21
C TYR A 319 -12.70 -11.98 -17.53
N GLY A 320 -11.91 -12.81 -18.22
CA GLY A 320 -12.29 -13.42 -19.49
C GLY A 320 -12.36 -12.44 -20.66
N VAL A 321 -11.66 -11.31 -20.58
CA VAL A 321 -11.62 -10.25 -21.57
C VAL A 321 -10.18 -9.96 -22.03
N HIS A 322 -10.01 -9.31 -23.17
CA HIS A 322 -8.69 -8.97 -23.71
C HIS A 322 -8.44 -7.45 -23.76
N ARG A 323 -9.52 -6.67 -23.76
CA ARG A 323 -9.45 -5.20 -23.79
C ARG A 323 -10.26 -4.60 -22.65
N PRO A 324 -9.83 -3.46 -22.10
CA PRO A 324 -10.57 -2.78 -21.04
C PRO A 324 -12.00 -2.39 -21.44
N GLU A 325 -12.22 -2.12 -22.74
CA GLU A 325 -13.53 -1.73 -23.29
C GLU A 325 -14.57 -2.87 -23.25
N GLU A 326 -14.13 -4.11 -23.10
CA GLU A 326 -14.99 -5.30 -22.95
C GLU A 326 -15.48 -5.48 -21.50
N LEU A 327 -14.90 -4.74 -20.56
CA LEU A 327 -15.32 -4.74 -19.16
C LEU A 327 -16.65 -3.98 -19.00
N ASP A 328 -17.66 -4.63 -18.47
CA ASP A 328 -18.99 -4.03 -18.27
C ASP A 328 -19.02 -3.15 -17.00
N ILE A 329 -18.40 -1.97 -17.08
CA ILE A 329 -18.37 -0.99 -15.99
C ILE A 329 -19.77 -0.45 -15.72
N ALA A 330 -20.56 -0.19 -16.77
CA ALA A 330 -21.88 0.39 -16.63
C ALA A 330 -22.82 -0.48 -15.81
N ALA A 331 -22.84 -1.78 -16.07
CA ALA A 331 -23.62 -2.72 -15.24
C ALA A 331 -23.11 -2.78 -13.81
N GLY A 332 -21.79 -2.79 -13.62
CA GLY A 332 -21.16 -2.77 -12.28
C GLY A 332 -21.61 -1.56 -11.46
N TRP A 333 -21.45 -0.36 -11.99
CA TRP A 333 -21.72 0.90 -11.30
C TRP A 333 -23.21 1.17 -11.07
N ASN A 334 -24.08 0.76 -12.01
CA ASN A 334 -25.53 0.92 -11.87
C ASN A 334 -26.17 -0.10 -10.93
N THR A 335 -25.66 -1.33 -10.89
CA THR A 335 -26.23 -2.42 -10.09
C THR A 335 -25.50 -2.66 -8.77
N GLY A 336 -24.33 -2.04 -8.59
CA GLY A 336 -23.51 -2.19 -7.38
C GLY A 336 -24.27 -1.82 -6.10
N ARG A 337 -24.26 -2.73 -5.13
CA ARG A 337 -24.95 -2.59 -3.84
C ARG A 337 -23.95 -2.87 -2.72
N PRO A 338 -23.01 -1.92 -2.45
CA PRO A 338 -22.01 -2.13 -1.41
C PRO A 338 -22.63 -2.27 -0.01
N ASP A 339 -23.85 -1.79 0.19
CA ASP A 339 -24.65 -1.99 1.41
C ASP A 339 -25.15 -3.42 1.61
N LYS A 340 -25.04 -4.31 0.63
CA LYS A 340 -25.44 -5.72 0.71
C LYS A 340 -24.29 -6.69 0.52
N SER A 341 -23.41 -6.41 -0.42
CA SER A 341 -22.25 -7.26 -0.76
C SER A 341 -21.21 -6.45 -1.51
N MET A 342 -19.96 -6.67 -1.17
CA MET A 342 -18.80 -6.10 -1.83
C MET A 342 -17.93 -7.21 -2.46
N ALA A 343 -18.55 -8.29 -2.91
CA ALA A 343 -17.90 -9.43 -3.54
C ALA A 343 -17.28 -9.05 -4.89
N VAL A 344 -15.98 -9.27 -5.02
CA VAL A 344 -15.22 -9.10 -6.27
C VAL A 344 -14.25 -10.26 -6.46
N PRO A 345 -13.93 -10.65 -7.71
CA PRO A 345 -12.95 -11.70 -7.95
C PRO A 345 -11.53 -11.14 -7.70
N ILE A 346 -10.70 -11.92 -6.98
CA ILE A 346 -9.32 -11.53 -6.66
C ILE A 346 -8.27 -12.49 -7.20
N GLY A 347 -8.70 -13.61 -7.76
CA GLY A 347 -7.84 -14.65 -8.28
C GLY A 347 -8.63 -15.89 -8.67
N LEU A 348 -7.92 -16.96 -8.96
CA LEU A 348 -8.51 -18.27 -9.24
C LEU A 348 -8.23 -19.24 -8.09
N ARG A 349 -9.21 -20.10 -7.81
CA ARG A 349 -9.06 -21.28 -6.93
C ARG A 349 -8.63 -22.52 -7.72
N ALA A 350 -8.32 -23.58 -7.01
CA ALA A 350 -8.12 -24.89 -7.63
C ALA A 350 -9.34 -25.23 -8.50
N GLY A 351 -9.08 -25.70 -9.73
CA GLY A 351 -10.16 -25.91 -10.70
C GLY A 351 -10.34 -24.75 -11.71
N GLY A 352 -9.63 -23.62 -11.55
CA GLY A 352 -9.67 -22.49 -12.49
C GLY A 352 -10.91 -21.62 -12.34
N GLU A 353 -11.68 -21.77 -11.26
CA GLU A 353 -12.83 -20.93 -10.97
C GLU A 353 -12.41 -19.62 -10.28
N PRO A 354 -13.07 -18.48 -10.55
CA PRO A 354 -12.82 -17.24 -9.85
C PRO A 354 -13.10 -17.36 -8.35
N PHE A 355 -12.17 -16.88 -7.53
CA PHE A 355 -12.37 -16.74 -6.09
C PHE A 355 -12.91 -15.35 -5.79
N TYR A 356 -14.15 -15.27 -5.29
CA TYR A 356 -14.80 -14.04 -4.92
C TYR A 356 -14.54 -13.69 -3.45
N PHE A 357 -13.95 -12.54 -3.23
CA PHE A 357 -13.73 -12.00 -1.89
C PHE A 357 -14.74 -10.86 -1.61
N ASP A 358 -15.48 -10.97 -0.50
CA ASP A 358 -16.50 -10.00 -0.09
C ASP A 358 -16.08 -9.29 1.19
N ILE A 359 -15.53 -8.08 1.08
CA ILE A 359 -15.07 -7.28 2.23
C ILE A 359 -16.20 -6.69 3.08
N HIS A 360 -17.46 -6.97 2.74
CA HIS A 360 -18.59 -6.49 3.54
C HIS A 360 -18.51 -7.04 4.97
N GLU A 361 -18.92 -6.22 5.96
CA GLU A 361 -18.82 -6.57 7.38
C GLU A 361 -19.64 -7.81 7.80
N SER A 362 -20.68 -8.17 7.06
CA SER A 362 -21.46 -9.38 7.29
C SER A 362 -20.87 -10.64 6.67
N ARG A 363 -19.78 -10.51 5.92
CA ARG A 363 -19.11 -11.60 5.18
C ARG A 363 -17.66 -11.75 5.64
N HIS A 364 -16.70 -11.34 4.84
CA HIS A 364 -15.27 -11.55 5.11
C HIS A 364 -14.58 -10.36 5.79
N GLY A 365 -15.20 -9.15 5.74
CA GLY A 365 -14.66 -7.93 6.34
C GLY A 365 -15.00 -7.73 7.82
N PRO A 366 -14.74 -6.55 8.40
CA PRO A 366 -14.44 -5.30 7.69
C PRO A 366 -12.95 -5.01 7.49
N HIS A 367 -12.04 -5.52 8.34
CA HIS A 367 -10.63 -5.19 8.36
C HIS A 367 -9.77 -6.42 8.11
N GLY A 368 -8.59 -6.23 7.54
CA GLY A 368 -7.72 -7.34 7.22
C GLY A 368 -6.23 -7.04 7.17
N LEU A 369 -5.46 -8.12 7.15
CA LEU A 369 -4.02 -8.14 7.06
C LEU A 369 -3.57 -8.85 5.79
N VAL A 370 -2.54 -8.32 5.15
CA VAL A 370 -1.90 -8.92 3.99
C VAL A 370 -0.41 -9.07 4.28
N ALA A 371 0.09 -10.29 4.31
CA ALA A 371 1.51 -10.55 4.55
C ALA A 371 2.18 -11.18 3.33
N GLY A 372 3.47 -10.86 3.14
CA GLY A 372 4.28 -11.45 2.10
C GLY A 372 5.63 -10.78 1.96
N MET A 373 6.68 -11.57 1.73
CA MET A 373 8.03 -11.05 1.50
C MET A 373 8.12 -10.29 0.17
N THR A 374 9.19 -9.53 0.00
CA THR A 374 9.48 -8.83 -1.26
C THR A 374 9.49 -9.82 -2.43
N GLY A 375 8.81 -9.50 -3.53
CA GLY A 375 8.68 -10.36 -4.71
C GLY A 375 7.64 -11.47 -4.59
N SER A 376 6.91 -11.60 -3.47
CA SER A 376 5.82 -12.59 -3.34
C SER A 376 4.57 -12.24 -4.15
N GLY A 377 4.41 -11.00 -4.63
CA GLY A 377 3.23 -10.49 -5.31
C GLY A 377 2.21 -9.79 -4.39
N LYS A 378 2.60 -9.42 -3.16
CA LYS A 378 1.73 -8.77 -2.17
C LYS A 378 1.04 -7.51 -2.72
N SER A 379 1.80 -6.57 -3.24
CA SER A 379 1.28 -5.30 -3.79
C SER A 379 0.42 -5.55 -5.04
N GLU A 380 0.82 -6.48 -5.91
CA GLU A 380 0.07 -6.88 -7.10
C GLU A 380 -1.32 -7.44 -6.76
N MET A 381 -1.40 -8.31 -5.74
CA MET A 381 -2.68 -8.87 -5.28
C MET A 381 -3.62 -7.77 -4.78
N VAL A 382 -3.10 -6.81 -4.01
CA VAL A 382 -3.91 -5.69 -3.49
C VAL A 382 -4.29 -4.72 -4.61
N GLN A 383 -3.39 -4.43 -5.55
CA GLN A 383 -3.69 -3.61 -6.73
C GLN A 383 -4.80 -4.25 -7.57
N SER A 384 -4.75 -5.56 -7.80
CA SER A 384 -5.79 -6.29 -8.52
C SER A 384 -7.13 -6.25 -7.78
N TRP A 385 -7.12 -6.34 -6.44
CA TRP A 385 -8.34 -6.19 -5.64
C TRP A 385 -8.92 -4.76 -5.73
N ILE A 386 -8.08 -3.71 -5.61
CA ILE A 386 -8.52 -2.31 -5.78
C ILE A 386 -9.17 -2.12 -7.15
N LEU A 387 -8.55 -2.67 -8.18
CA LEU A 387 -9.05 -2.58 -9.55
C LEU A 387 -10.40 -3.30 -9.72
N SER A 388 -10.54 -4.50 -9.14
CA SER A 388 -11.79 -5.25 -9.14
C SER A 388 -12.92 -4.52 -8.41
N MET A 389 -12.61 -3.88 -7.28
CA MET A 389 -13.56 -3.03 -6.55
C MET A 389 -13.98 -1.82 -7.39
N ALA A 390 -13.02 -1.16 -8.04
CA ALA A 390 -13.29 0.01 -8.90
C ALA A 390 -14.10 -0.34 -10.16
N LEU A 391 -13.99 -1.54 -10.68
CA LEU A 391 -14.84 -2.03 -11.76
C LEU A 391 -16.27 -2.30 -11.31
N ARG A 392 -16.44 -2.77 -10.07
CA ARG A 392 -17.77 -3.18 -9.56
C ARG A 392 -18.59 -2.03 -8.99
N PHE A 393 -17.96 -1.04 -8.40
CA PHE A 393 -18.61 0.05 -7.66
C PHE A 393 -18.20 1.41 -8.23
N SER A 394 -19.13 2.37 -8.27
CA SER A 394 -18.82 3.72 -8.72
C SER A 394 -18.01 4.51 -7.68
N PRO A 395 -17.39 5.65 -8.06
CA PRO A 395 -16.68 6.52 -7.12
C PRO A 395 -17.56 7.09 -5.99
N GLU A 396 -18.88 7.16 -6.19
CA GLU A 396 -19.87 7.56 -5.19
C GLU A 396 -20.22 6.42 -4.20
N GLN A 397 -19.81 5.17 -4.53
CA GLN A 397 -20.08 3.97 -3.73
C GLN A 397 -18.86 3.44 -3.01
N ALA A 398 -17.67 3.56 -3.60
CA ALA A 398 -16.40 3.11 -3.05
C ALA A 398 -15.28 4.12 -3.31
N ALA A 399 -14.48 4.41 -2.29
CA ALA A 399 -13.37 5.35 -2.36
C ALA A 399 -12.14 4.79 -1.65
N PHE A 400 -10.94 5.15 -2.13
CA PHE A 400 -9.67 4.64 -1.60
C PHE A 400 -8.80 5.75 -1.05
N VAL A 401 -8.13 5.43 0.06
CA VAL A 401 -6.99 6.16 0.61
C VAL A 401 -5.80 5.22 0.58
N LEU A 402 -4.77 5.60 -0.15
CA LEU A 402 -3.58 4.79 -0.33
C LEU A 402 -2.43 5.41 0.47
N VAL A 403 -1.80 4.61 1.31
CA VAL A 403 -0.67 5.01 2.16
C VAL A 403 0.50 4.09 1.86
N ASP A 404 1.65 4.67 1.44
CA ASP A 404 2.85 3.92 1.06
C ASP A 404 4.10 4.61 1.65
N PHE A 405 4.73 3.95 2.62
CA PHE A 405 5.93 4.44 3.31
C PHE A 405 7.24 3.84 2.79
N LYS A 406 7.19 3.03 1.73
CA LYS A 406 8.37 2.41 1.15
C LYS A 406 8.66 2.86 -0.28
N GLY A 407 7.95 3.85 -0.73
CA GLY A 407 8.06 4.36 -2.09
C GLY A 407 6.72 4.81 -2.65
N THR A 408 6.56 4.75 -3.95
CA THR A 408 5.32 5.15 -4.63
C THR A 408 4.73 4.01 -5.47
N GLY A 409 5.19 2.78 -5.25
CA GLY A 409 4.84 1.62 -6.08
C GLY A 409 3.36 1.24 -6.03
N LEU A 410 2.73 1.34 -4.86
CA LEU A 410 1.30 1.14 -4.72
C LEU A 410 0.48 2.32 -5.28
N ILE A 411 0.98 3.54 -5.12
CA ILE A 411 0.23 4.78 -5.37
C ILE A 411 0.26 5.19 -6.84
N LEU A 412 1.44 5.13 -7.47
CA LEU A 412 1.69 5.74 -8.76
C LEU A 412 0.70 5.30 -9.86
N PRO A 413 0.37 4.00 -9.99
CA PRO A 413 -0.57 3.54 -11.01
C PRO A 413 -2.01 4.05 -10.82
N PHE A 414 -2.39 4.37 -9.57
CA PHE A 414 -3.75 4.77 -9.23
C PHE A 414 -3.99 6.28 -9.19
N ARG A 415 -2.99 7.12 -9.49
CA ARG A 415 -3.16 8.59 -9.44
C ARG A 415 -4.34 9.13 -10.26
N ARG A 416 -4.69 8.45 -11.34
CA ARG A 416 -5.80 8.81 -12.20
C ARG A 416 -7.10 8.08 -11.87
N LEU A 417 -7.09 7.13 -10.93
CA LEU A 417 -8.27 6.37 -10.55
C LEU A 417 -9.37 7.31 -10.04
N PRO A 418 -10.59 7.29 -10.62
CA PRO A 418 -11.66 8.20 -10.20
C PRO A 418 -12.12 7.98 -8.75
N HIS A 419 -11.85 6.83 -8.16
CA HIS A 419 -12.20 6.44 -6.79
C HIS A 419 -11.21 6.95 -5.73
N LEU A 420 -10.12 7.62 -6.14
CA LEU A 420 -9.07 8.01 -5.21
C LEU A 420 -9.50 9.24 -4.40
N ALA A 421 -9.68 9.07 -3.07
CA ALA A 421 -10.02 10.12 -2.12
C ALA A 421 -8.80 10.76 -1.46
N GLY A 422 -7.66 10.07 -1.43
CA GLY A 422 -6.44 10.60 -0.84
C GLY A 422 -5.23 9.68 -0.99
N VAL A 423 -4.05 10.28 -0.88
CA VAL A 423 -2.75 9.59 -0.97
C VAL A 423 -1.82 10.14 0.10
N ILE A 424 -1.12 9.24 0.81
CA ILE A 424 -0.04 9.58 1.75
C ILE A 424 1.20 8.79 1.34
N SER A 425 2.33 9.47 1.15
CA SER A 425 3.62 8.85 0.84
C SER A 425 4.71 9.31 1.81
N ASP A 426 5.80 8.59 1.87
CA ASP A 426 7.02 8.95 2.61
C ASP A 426 7.64 10.29 2.17
N LEU A 427 7.31 10.74 0.96
CA LEU A 427 7.72 12.04 0.41
C LEU A 427 6.86 13.22 0.90
N ASP A 428 5.79 12.95 1.66
CA ASP A 428 4.91 13.99 2.15
C ASP A 428 5.50 14.68 3.38
N VAL A 429 5.72 15.98 3.27
CA VAL A 429 6.33 16.82 4.34
C VAL A 429 5.39 16.98 5.56
N ASN A 430 4.07 16.80 5.37
CA ASN A 430 3.04 17.04 6.39
C ASN A 430 2.10 15.83 6.58
N ILE A 431 2.66 14.67 6.88
CA ILE A 431 1.90 13.44 7.12
C ILE A 431 0.90 13.61 8.27
N GLU A 432 1.30 14.29 9.35
CA GLU A 432 0.46 14.59 10.52
C GLU A 432 -0.84 15.32 10.13
N ARG A 433 -0.73 16.30 9.22
CA ARG A 433 -1.90 17.03 8.69
C ARG A 433 -2.88 16.10 7.99
N ASN A 434 -2.37 15.17 7.17
CA ASN A 434 -3.19 14.22 6.43
C ASN A 434 -3.87 13.22 7.38
N LEU A 435 -3.16 12.77 8.42
CA LEU A 435 -3.70 11.88 9.44
C LEU A 435 -4.77 12.58 10.32
N THR A 436 -4.56 13.85 10.67
CA THR A 436 -5.58 14.68 11.35
C THR A 436 -6.84 14.80 10.50
N SER A 437 -6.70 15.02 9.19
CA SER A 437 -7.85 15.08 8.28
C SER A 437 -8.58 13.74 8.18
N LEU A 438 -7.86 12.61 8.28
CA LEU A 438 -8.48 11.27 8.31
C LEU A 438 -9.33 11.08 9.58
N GLU A 439 -8.84 11.54 10.73
CA GLU A 439 -9.62 11.51 11.98
C GLU A 439 -10.88 12.39 11.88
N SER A 440 -10.74 13.55 11.25
CA SER A 440 -11.86 14.47 11.01
C SER A 440 -12.91 13.86 10.09
N GLU A 441 -12.50 13.06 9.10
CA GLU A 441 -13.45 12.33 8.24
C GLU A 441 -14.31 11.35 9.03
N LEU A 442 -13.75 10.67 10.04
CA LEU A 442 -14.53 9.80 10.92
C LEU A 442 -15.57 10.60 11.69
N THR A 443 -15.19 11.77 12.19
CA THR A 443 -16.09 12.66 12.93
C THR A 443 -17.20 13.19 12.01
N ARG A 444 -16.84 13.69 10.83
CA ARG A 444 -17.80 14.13 9.80
C ARG A 444 -18.80 13.04 9.42
N ARG A 445 -18.32 11.81 9.21
CA ARG A 445 -19.21 10.67 8.90
C ARG A 445 -20.19 10.41 10.02
N LYS A 446 -19.73 10.44 11.27
CA LYS A 446 -20.58 10.27 12.43
C LYS A 446 -21.64 11.36 12.52
N GLU A 447 -21.24 12.62 12.40
CA GLU A 447 -22.17 13.76 12.41
C GLU A 447 -23.21 13.68 11.30
N LEU A 448 -22.79 13.24 10.10
CA LEU A 448 -23.70 13.08 8.96
C LEU A 448 -24.73 11.96 9.21
N LEU A 449 -24.31 10.85 9.80
CA LEU A 449 -25.22 9.78 10.19
C LEU A 449 -26.19 10.23 11.27
N ASP A 450 -25.69 10.91 12.31
CA ASP A 450 -26.50 11.45 13.43
C ASP A 450 -27.53 12.47 12.93
N ALA A 451 -27.14 13.37 12.02
CA ALA A 451 -28.02 14.37 11.41
C ALA A 451 -29.18 13.74 10.62
N HIS A 452 -29.02 12.54 10.11
CA HIS A 452 -30.07 11.80 9.39
C HIS A 452 -30.77 10.74 10.25
N GLY A 453 -30.44 10.68 11.55
CA GLY A 453 -31.09 9.76 12.50
C GLY A 453 -30.74 8.28 12.23
N VAL A 454 -29.60 7.99 11.66
CA VAL A 454 -29.15 6.60 11.36
C VAL A 454 -27.83 6.29 12.04
N ASN A 455 -27.58 5.01 12.32
CA ASN A 455 -26.42 4.56 13.07
C ASN A 455 -25.40 3.77 12.22
N SER A 456 -25.64 3.64 10.91
CA SER A 456 -24.75 2.90 10.02
C SER A 456 -24.75 3.46 8.60
N ILE A 457 -23.64 3.30 7.91
CA ILE A 457 -23.50 3.68 6.50
C ILE A 457 -24.53 2.97 5.62
N SER A 458 -24.78 1.69 5.86
CA SER A 458 -25.77 0.90 5.09
C SER A 458 -27.16 1.50 5.16
N SER A 459 -27.54 2.03 6.33
CA SER A 459 -28.81 2.74 6.53
C SER A 459 -28.82 4.10 5.83
N TYR A 460 -27.70 4.83 5.89
CA TYR A 460 -27.55 6.12 5.19
C TYR A 460 -27.63 5.96 3.66
N LEU A 461 -26.94 4.98 3.09
CA LEU A 461 -26.99 4.70 1.65
C LEU A 461 -28.39 4.32 1.15
N ARG A 462 -29.22 3.75 2.01
CA ARG A 462 -30.64 3.53 1.71
C ARG A 462 -31.37 4.87 1.60
N LEU A 463 -31.18 5.78 2.57
CA LEU A 463 -31.77 7.13 2.53
C LEU A 463 -31.29 7.93 1.32
N TYR A 464 -30.01 7.83 0.96
CA TYR A 464 -29.46 8.48 -0.22
C TYR A 464 -30.15 8.03 -1.52
N ARG A 465 -30.34 6.72 -1.67
CA ARG A 465 -31.08 6.16 -2.83
C ARG A 465 -32.56 6.53 -2.87
N GLU A 466 -33.16 6.70 -1.70
CA GLU A 466 -34.55 7.18 -1.57
C GLU A 466 -34.69 8.70 -1.81
N GLY A 467 -33.57 9.40 -2.10
CA GLY A 467 -33.54 10.84 -2.28
C GLY A 467 -33.73 11.66 -1.00
N LYS A 468 -33.70 11.02 0.17
CA LYS A 468 -33.81 11.64 1.49
C LYS A 468 -32.51 12.23 2.01
N ALA A 469 -31.36 11.76 1.52
CA ALA A 469 -30.04 12.33 1.75
C ALA A 469 -29.50 12.86 0.42
N ARG A 470 -28.77 13.98 0.46
CA ARG A 470 -28.27 14.67 -0.74
C ARG A 470 -26.80 14.44 -1.03
N GLU A 471 -26.01 14.13 -0.03
CA GLU A 471 -24.57 13.95 -0.14
C GLU A 471 -24.23 12.45 -0.32
N PRO A 472 -23.46 12.06 -1.37
CA PRO A 472 -22.97 10.70 -1.49
C PRO A 472 -21.95 10.40 -0.39
N LEU A 473 -22.06 9.23 0.24
CA LEU A 473 -21.12 8.76 1.26
C LEU A 473 -20.56 7.41 0.85
N PRO A 474 -19.43 7.37 0.11
CA PRO A 474 -18.83 6.11 -0.30
C PRO A 474 -18.26 5.34 0.88
N TYR A 475 -18.22 4.00 0.78
CA TYR A 475 -17.33 3.19 1.61
C TYR A 475 -15.89 3.60 1.38
N LEU A 476 -15.12 3.77 2.45
CA LEU A 476 -13.74 4.23 2.41
C LEU A 476 -12.79 3.08 2.74
N PHE A 477 -11.88 2.78 1.83
CA PHE A 477 -10.89 1.74 2.00
C PHE A 477 -9.50 2.37 2.23
N LEU A 478 -9.01 2.26 3.46
CA LEU A 478 -7.67 2.69 3.84
C LEU A 478 -6.70 1.52 3.64
N VAL A 479 -5.84 1.63 2.65
CA VAL A 479 -4.81 0.63 2.33
C VAL A 479 -3.46 1.18 2.75
N VAL A 480 -2.80 0.52 3.72
CA VAL A 480 -1.51 0.95 4.26
C VAL A 480 -0.44 -0.06 3.89
N ASP A 481 0.47 0.30 2.98
CA ASP A 481 1.63 -0.53 2.67
C ASP A 481 2.75 -0.29 3.69
N GLU A 482 3.44 -1.36 4.07
CA GLU A 482 4.50 -1.44 5.07
C GLU A 482 4.09 -0.83 6.44
N PHE A 483 3.00 -1.35 7.00
CA PHE A 483 2.46 -0.88 8.28
C PHE A 483 3.47 -0.95 9.44
N ALA A 484 4.46 -1.83 9.38
CA ALA A 484 5.52 -1.91 10.39
C ALA A 484 6.34 -0.61 10.45
N GLU A 485 6.67 -0.01 9.31
CA GLU A 485 7.39 1.27 9.25
C GLU A 485 6.50 2.42 9.70
N PHE A 486 5.23 2.44 9.29
CA PHE A 486 4.28 3.43 9.77
C PHE A 486 4.18 3.47 11.30
N LYS A 487 4.05 2.31 11.94
CA LYS A 487 3.97 2.19 13.40
C LYS A 487 5.23 2.70 14.10
N GLN A 488 6.40 2.50 13.49
CA GLN A 488 7.67 2.93 14.05
C GLN A 488 7.89 4.43 13.90
N GLN A 489 7.51 5.02 12.76
CA GLN A 489 7.73 6.43 12.46
C GLN A 489 6.68 7.33 13.13
N PHE A 490 5.44 6.86 13.25
CA PHE A 490 4.29 7.65 13.74
C PHE A 490 3.54 6.94 14.87
N PRO A 491 4.19 6.63 16.00
CA PRO A 491 3.56 5.92 17.13
C PRO A 491 2.38 6.70 17.73
N GLU A 492 2.38 8.04 17.65
CA GLU A 492 1.32 8.93 18.14
C GLU A 492 0.01 8.78 17.39
N PHE A 493 0.02 8.23 16.16
CA PHE A 493 -1.20 7.98 15.39
C PHE A 493 -1.80 6.59 15.58
N MET A 494 -1.14 5.72 16.33
CA MET A 494 -1.67 4.40 16.63
C MET A 494 -3.04 4.43 17.34
N PRO A 495 -3.35 5.41 18.22
CA PRO A 495 -4.70 5.57 18.76
C PRO A 495 -5.77 5.82 17.70
N VAL A 496 -5.47 6.61 16.66
CA VAL A 496 -6.38 6.88 15.54
C VAL A 496 -6.65 5.61 14.74
N VAL A 497 -5.61 4.86 14.41
CA VAL A 497 -5.73 3.58 13.71
C VAL A 497 -6.55 2.59 14.52
N ASN A 498 -6.28 2.46 15.82
CA ASN A 498 -7.06 1.61 16.73
C ASN A 498 -8.55 2.05 16.78
N ARG A 499 -8.82 3.35 16.77
CA ARG A 499 -10.18 3.88 16.71
C ARG A 499 -10.88 3.50 15.41
N ILE A 500 -10.17 3.56 14.27
CA ILE A 500 -10.74 3.11 12.98
C ILE A 500 -11.11 1.62 13.04
N PHE A 501 -10.23 0.77 13.59
CA PHE A 501 -10.55 -0.66 13.77
C PHE A 501 -11.78 -0.89 14.66
N ALA A 502 -12.00 -0.04 15.67
CA ALA A 502 -13.10 -0.19 16.61
C ALA A 502 -14.46 0.27 16.05
N ILE A 503 -14.50 1.43 15.37
CA ILE A 503 -15.74 2.07 14.93
C ILE A 503 -15.92 2.19 13.42
N GLY A 504 -14.86 1.91 12.64
CA GLY A 504 -14.86 2.06 11.18
C GLY A 504 -15.97 1.25 10.49
N ARG A 505 -16.30 0.08 11.02
CA ARG A 505 -17.38 -0.77 10.54
C ARG A 505 -18.69 -0.01 10.36
N THR A 506 -19.15 0.69 11.37
CA THR A 506 -20.42 1.43 11.34
C THR A 506 -20.37 2.67 10.44
N LEU A 507 -19.20 3.27 10.33
CA LEU A 507 -18.94 4.46 9.51
C LEU A 507 -18.59 4.13 8.05
N GLY A 508 -18.50 2.85 7.68
CA GLY A 508 -18.10 2.40 6.35
C GLY A 508 -16.64 2.68 6.03
N VAL A 509 -15.76 2.56 7.02
CA VAL A 509 -14.32 2.71 6.85
C VAL A 509 -13.64 1.37 7.09
N HIS A 510 -13.00 0.83 6.07
CA HIS A 510 -12.31 -0.45 6.09
C HIS A 510 -10.80 -0.25 6.03
N VAL A 511 -10.05 -1.04 6.79
CA VAL A 511 -8.58 -0.94 6.83
C VAL A 511 -7.96 -2.24 6.35
N ILE A 512 -7.02 -2.13 5.44
CA ILE A 512 -6.19 -3.22 4.94
C ILE A 512 -4.74 -2.86 5.20
N LEU A 513 -4.10 -3.60 6.11
CA LEU A 513 -2.70 -3.40 6.49
C LEU A 513 -1.82 -4.41 5.76
N LEU A 514 -0.80 -3.92 5.09
CA LEU A 514 0.18 -4.76 4.41
C LEU A 514 1.49 -4.75 5.20
N THR A 515 2.13 -5.92 5.29
CA THR A 515 3.43 -6.04 5.98
C THR A 515 4.29 -7.13 5.37
N GLN A 516 5.61 -6.98 5.48
CA GLN A 516 6.57 -8.02 5.12
C GLN A 516 6.92 -8.90 6.31
N LYS A 517 6.74 -8.39 7.54
CA LYS A 517 7.03 -9.09 8.80
C LYS A 517 5.77 -9.09 9.67
N PRO A 518 4.98 -10.16 9.66
CA PRO A 518 3.73 -10.20 10.41
C PRO A 518 3.91 -10.27 11.93
N GLY A 519 5.04 -10.81 12.43
CA GLY A 519 5.29 -10.94 13.86
C GLY A 519 5.34 -9.60 14.60
N ASN A 520 4.57 -9.47 15.70
CA ASN A 520 4.52 -8.28 16.59
C ASN A 520 4.09 -6.94 15.97
N VAL A 521 3.61 -6.94 14.73
CA VAL A 521 3.21 -5.71 14.03
C VAL A 521 1.83 -5.27 14.49
N VAL A 522 0.94 -6.21 14.74
CA VAL A 522 -0.46 -5.96 15.08
C VAL A 522 -0.67 -6.23 16.57
N GLY A 523 -1.15 -5.23 17.32
CA GLY A 523 -1.50 -5.40 18.72
C GLY A 523 -2.78 -6.23 18.91
N ASP A 524 -3.01 -6.73 20.13
CA ASP A 524 -4.16 -7.61 20.45
C ASP A 524 -5.50 -7.02 20.06
N ASN A 525 -5.70 -5.71 20.24
CA ASN A 525 -6.94 -5.02 19.85
C ASN A 525 -7.19 -5.00 18.34
N MET A 526 -6.14 -4.89 17.54
CA MET A 526 -6.23 -4.94 16.08
C MET A 526 -6.47 -6.38 15.62
N ASN A 527 -5.76 -7.36 16.20
CA ASN A 527 -5.96 -8.77 15.92
C ASN A 527 -7.41 -9.21 16.14
N ALA A 528 -8.02 -8.79 17.25
CA ALA A 528 -9.41 -9.10 17.57
C ALA A 528 -10.43 -8.54 16.55
N ASN A 529 -10.09 -7.45 15.87
CA ASN A 529 -10.92 -6.81 14.84
C ASN A 529 -10.53 -7.16 13.41
N THR A 530 -9.44 -7.95 13.22
CA THR A 530 -9.00 -8.42 11.91
C THR A 530 -9.70 -9.74 11.58
N ARG A 531 -10.61 -9.72 10.62
CA ARG A 531 -11.38 -10.90 10.26
C ARG A 531 -10.76 -11.71 9.13
N PHE A 532 -10.09 -11.06 8.17
CA PHE A 532 -9.44 -11.79 7.08
C PHE A 532 -7.93 -11.58 7.07
N ARG A 533 -7.24 -12.59 6.57
CA ARG A 533 -5.79 -12.61 6.39
C ARG A 533 -5.46 -13.17 5.02
N TRP A 534 -4.67 -12.44 4.26
CA TRP A 534 -4.08 -12.91 3.01
C TRP A 534 -2.59 -13.10 3.22
N CYS A 535 -2.13 -14.31 3.06
CA CYS A 535 -0.73 -14.63 3.27
C CYS A 535 -0.10 -15.21 2.01
N LEU A 536 0.72 -14.43 1.37
CA LEU A 536 1.58 -14.85 0.28
C LEU A 536 2.85 -15.49 0.87
N LYS A 537 3.84 -15.79 0.03
CA LYS A 537 5.10 -16.34 0.51
C LYS A 537 5.72 -15.44 1.58
N VAL A 538 6.02 -16.01 2.74
CA VAL A 538 6.74 -15.37 3.85
C VAL A 538 8.12 -16.01 4.04
N ALA A 539 8.99 -15.33 4.79
CA ALA A 539 10.39 -15.73 4.92
C ALA A 539 10.58 -17.01 5.77
N SER A 540 9.71 -17.22 6.76
CA SER A 540 9.83 -18.35 7.67
C SER A 540 8.49 -18.99 8.01
N ALA A 541 8.54 -20.25 8.49
CA ALA A 541 7.37 -20.93 9.04
C ALA A 541 6.80 -20.24 10.29
N ALA A 542 7.63 -19.49 11.04
CA ALA A 542 7.18 -18.70 12.18
C ALA A 542 6.29 -17.54 11.71
N ASP A 543 6.73 -16.77 10.69
CA ASP A 543 5.93 -15.69 10.11
C ASP A 543 4.58 -16.19 9.56
N SER A 544 4.57 -17.40 8.98
CA SER A 544 3.33 -18.03 8.52
C SER A 544 2.40 -18.39 9.68
N ARG A 545 2.93 -18.93 10.78
CA ARG A 545 2.13 -19.25 11.98
C ARG A 545 1.59 -18.00 12.66
N ASP A 546 2.36 -16.92 12.70
CA ASP A 546 1.91 -15.64 13.24
C ASP A 546 0.72 -15.06 12.44
N MET A 547 0.67 -15.37 11.15
CA MET A 547 -0.36 -14.87 10.25
C MET A 547 -1.56 -15.79 10.10
N LEU A 548 -1.32 -17.10 9.85
CA LEU A 548 -2.34 -18.09 9.48
C LEU A 548 -2.55 -19.18 10.53
N HIS A 549 -1.74 -19.20 11.60
CA HIS A 549 -1.66 -20.29 12.58
C HIS A 549 -1.18 -21.64 12.00
N THR A 550 -0.76 -21.65 10.72
CA THR A 550 -0.18 -22.79 10.00
C THR A 550 1.15 -22.40 9.33
N PRO A 551 2.05 -23.33 9.03
CA PRO A 551 3.34 -23.03 8.39
C PRO A 551 3.24 -22.87 6.85
N ASP A 552 2.07 -23.02 6.27
CA ASP A 552 1.85 -23.30 4.85
C ASP A 552 2.34 -22.21 3.90
N ALA A 553 2.19 -20.96 4.27
CA ALA A 553 2.61 -19.84 3.42
C ALA A 553 4.13 -19.75 3.21
N ALA A 554 4.94 -20.33 4.10
CA ALA A 554 6.39 -20.37 3.93
C ALA A 554 6.82 -21.25 2.74
N PHE A 555 5.99 -22.21 2.35
CA PHE A 555 6.29 -23.18 1.29
C PHE A 555 5.73 -22.79 -0.08
N LEU A 556 5.08 -21.64 -0.18
CA LEU A 556 4.62 -21.11 -1.46
C LEU A 556 5.80 -20.82 -2.38
N THR A 557 5.68 -21.17 -3.65
CA THR A 557 6.76 -21.05 -4.63
C THR A 557 6.49 -20.00 -5.70
N ASN A 558 5.24 -19.86 -6.12
CA ASN A 558 4.87 -18.99 -7.23
C ASN A 558 4.48 -17.57 -6.72
N PRO A 559 4.95 -16.50 -7.37
CA PRO A 559 4.47 -15.16 -7.09
C PRO A 559 2.93 -15.05 -7.28
N GLY A 560 2.28 -14.28 -6.42
CA GLY A 560 0.82 -14.13 -6.43
C GLY A 560 0.05 -15.33 -5.86
N ARG A 561 0.73 -16.41 -5.47
CA ARG A 561 0.11 -17.52 -4.75
C ARG A 561 -0.12 -17.12 -3.31
N ALA A 562 -1.35 -17.26 -2.81
CA ALA A 562 -1.71 -16.82 -1.48
C ALA A 562 -2.65 -17.83 -0.79
N TYR A 563 -2.56 -17.90 0.53
CA TYR A 563 -3.62 -18.45 1.37
C TYR A 563 -4.55 -17.31 1.81
N VAL A 564 -5.84 -17.53 1.63
CA VAL A 564 -6.90 -16.65 2.12
C VAL A 564 -7.54 -17.31 3.32
N GLN A 565 -7.46 -16.67 4.48
CA GLN A 565 -8.11 -17.09 5.71
C GLN A 565 -9.14 -16.07 6.13
N VAL A 566 -10.34 -16.53 6.52
CA VAL A 566 -11.41 -15.71 7.09
C VAL A 566 -11.89 -16.35 8.38
N GLY A 567 -11.99 -15.54 9.44
CA GLY A 567 -12.32 -16.05 10.76
C GLY A 567 -11.29 -17.05 11.28
N GLU A 568 -11.69 -17.92 12.21
CA GLU A 568 -10.81 -18.97 12.78
C GLU A 568 -10.70 -20.22 11.89
N ASN A 569 -11.27 -20.26 10.71
CA ASN A 569 -11.21 -21.25 9.64
C ASN A 569 -12.55 -21.38 8.89
N GLU A 570 -13.35 -20.33 8.85
CA GLU A 570 -14.54 -20.28 8.01
C GLU A 570 -14.18 -20.45 6.53
N ILE A 571 -13.05 -19.85 6.13
CA ILE A 571 -12.40 -20.01 4.82
C ILE A 571 -10.91 -20.18 5.07
N TYR A 572 -10.32 -21.22 4.54
CA TYR A 572 -8.90 -21.42 4.43
C TYR A 572 -8.60 -22.02 3.06
N GLU A 573 -8.26 -21.18 2.10
CA GLU A 573 -8.16 -21.59 0.70
C GLU A 573 -6.90 -21.03 0.04
N GLN A 574 -6.26 -21.84 -0.77
CA GLN A 574 -5.12 -21.41 -1.59
C GLN A 574 -5.61 -20.90 -2.93
N ILE A 575 -5.19 -19.70 -3.30
CA ILE A 575 -5.56 -19.08 -4.57
C ILE A 575 -4.33 -18.62 -5.35
N GLN A 576 -4.49 -18.43 -6.66
CA GLN A 576 -3.58 -17.65 -7.49
C GLN A 576 -4.22 -16.28 -7.76
N SER A 577 -3.62 -15.22 -7.22
CA SER A 577 -4.13 -13.86 -7.44
C SER A 577 -3.98 -13.44 -8.90
N TYR A 578 -4.82 -12.51 -9.32
CA TYR A 578 -4.65 -11.85 -10.61
C TYR A 578 -3.40 -10.97 -10.61
N TRP A 579 -2.76 -10.86 -11.76
CA TRP A 579 -1.60 -10.02 -11.99
C TRP A 579 -1.96 -8.82 -12.84
N SER A 580 -2.22 -7.67 -12.22
CA SER A 580 -2.59 -6.42 -12.89
C SER A 580 -1.41 -5.68 -13.50
N GLY A 581 -0.20 -5.87 -12.96
CA GLY A 581 1.04 -5.32 -13.52
C GLY A 581 1.53 -6.01 -14.79
N ALA A 582 0.79 -6.96 -15.34
CA ALA A 582 1.13 -7.63 -16.60
C ALA A 582 1.24 -6.63 -17.75
N PRO A 583 2.19 -6.84 -18.70
CA PRO A 583 2.27 -6.03 -19.90
C PRO A 583 0.98 -6.12 -20.73
N TYR A 584 0.39 -4.97 -21.07
CA TYR A 584 -0.83 -4.94 -21.89
C TYR A 584 -0.52 -5.18 -23.37
N ASP A 585 -1.09 -6.24 -23.94
CA ASP A 585 -1.00 -6.57 -25.37
C ASP A 585 -2.39 -6.55 -26.03
N PRO A 586 -2.72 -5.50 -26.80
CA PRO A 586 -4.01 -5.37 -27.47
C PRO A 586 -4.22 -6.36 -28.61
N LEU A 587 -3.16 -7.05 -29.06
CA LEU A 587 -3.20 -8.01 -30.18
C LEU A 587 -3.34 -9.46 -29.71
N ARG A 588 -3.36 -9.71 -28.41
CA ARG A 588 -3.53 -11.05 -27.84
C ARG A 588 -4.89 -11.61 -28.23
N LYS A 589 -4.92 -12.65 -29.06
CA LYS A 589 -6.17 -13.29 -29.53
C LYS A 589 -6.74 -14.21 -28.47
N SER A 590 -8.07 -14.22 -28.32
CA SER A 590 -8.80 -15.24 -27.57
C SER A 590 -8.46 -16.63 -28.09
N GLY A 591 -7.97 -17.52 -27.23
CA GLY A 591 -7.75 -18.92 -27.57
C GLY A 591 -6.30 -19.37 -27.59
N SER A 592 -5.32 -18.52 -27.32
CA SER A 592 -3.96 -18.96 -27.07
C SER A 592 -3.72 -19.33 -25.59
N ALA A 593 -4.63 -20.11 -25.02
CA ALA A 593 -4.26 -20.99 -23.91
C ALA A 593 -3.25 -21.98 -24.46
N GLY A 594 -1.97 -21.64 -24.37
CA GLY A 594 -0.86 -22.37 -24.98
C GLY A 594 -0.64 -21.95 -26.42
N GLU A 595 0.07 -20.84 -26.66
CA GLU A 595 0.97 -20.82 -27.80
C GLU A 595 1.78 -22.13 -27.67
N GLU A 596 1.58 -23.04 -28.62
CA GLU A 596 2.45 -24.19 -28.77
C GLU A 596 3.85 -23.63 -29.02
N LYS A 597 4.57 -23.33 -27.93
CA LYS A 597 5.99 -22.97 -28.00
C LYS A 597 6.72 -24.25 -28.36
N ILE A 598 6.99 -24.42 -29.63
CA ILE A 598 7.89 -25.47 -30.08
C ILE A 598 9.27 -25.07 -29.56
N SER A 599 9.68 -25.68 -28.44
CA SER A 599 11.03 -25.55 -27.91
C SER A 599 11.77 -26.88 -28.08
N LEU A 600 13.02 -26.82 -28.42
CA LEU A 600 13.90 -27.98 -28.35
C LEU A 600 14.04 -28.35 -26.87
N VAL A 601 13.77 -29.59 -26.56
CA VAL A 601 13.84 -30.13 -25.19
C VAL A 601 14.92 -31.19 -25.17
N GLU A 602 15.87 -31.07 -24.26
CA GLU A 602 16.83 -32.14 -23.99
C GLU A 602 16.10 -33.35 -23.41
N ILE A 603 16.78 -34.47 -23.43
CA ILE A 603 16.18 -35.75 -22.97
C ILE A 603 15.83 -35.75 -21.48
N ASP A 604 16.48 -34.92 -20.68
CA ASP A 604 16.18 -34.69 -19.26
C ASP A 604 15.01 -33.71 -19.04
N GLY A 605 14.36 -33.23 -20.11
CA GLY A 605 13.24 -32.27 -20.06
C GLY A 605 13.63 -30.81 -19.91
N ARG A 606 14.94 -30.47 -20.00
CA ARG A 606 15.35 -29.06 -20.08
C ARG A 606 15.03 -28.47 -21.43
N HIS A 607 14.46 -27.27 -21.42
CA HIS A 607 14.25 -26.51 -22.65
C HIS A 607 15.60 -25.90 -23.09
N ILE A 608 16.08 -26.26 -24.26
CA ILE A 608 17.27 -25.62 -24.85
C ILE A 608 16.88 -24.18 -25.22
N GLY A 609 17.60 -23.20 -24.67
CA GLY A 609 17.32 -21.79 -24.89
C GLY A 609 16.35 -21.15 -23.89
N ALA A 610 15.98 -21.83 -22.80
CA ALA A 610 15.15 -21.23 -21.75
C ALA A 610 15.84 -20.04 -21.03
N ASP A 611 17.17 -19.99 -21.09
CA ASP A 611 17.94 -18.82 -20.59
C ASP A 611 18.12 -17.71 -21.64
N THR A 612 17.84 -17.97 -22.89
CA THR A 612 17.67 -16.93 -23.89
C THR A 612 16.18 -16.62 -23.97
N ASN A 613 15.71 -15.70 -23.12
CA ASN A 613 14.49 -14.97 -23.33
C ASN A 613 14.57 -14.27 -24.71
N LEU A 614 14.37 -15.00 -25.79
CA LEU A 614 13.81 -14.48 -27.00
C LEU A 614 12.27 -14.27 -26.77
N THR A 615 11.91 -13.74 -25.64
CA THR A 615 10.81 -12.84 -25.56
C THR A 615 11.24 -11.73 -26.53
N VAL A 616 10.66 -11.67 -27.71
CA VAL A 616 10.44 -10.39 -28.35
C VAL A 616 9.77 -9.58 -27.28
N THR A 617 10.56 -8.81 -26.53
CA THR A 617 10.05 -7.83 -25.61
C THR A 617 9.46 -6.79 -26.52
N ILE A 618 8.21 -6.98 -26.93
CA ILE A 618 7.36 -5.86 -27.25
C ILE A 618 7.48 -5.07 -25.95
N LYS A 619 8.20 -3.95 -25.98
CA LYS A 619 8.16 -2.98 -24.90
C LYS A 619 6.72 -2.54 -24.86
N ALA A 620 5.91 -3.29 -24.15
CA ALA A 620 4.56 -2.88 -23.81
C ALA A 620 4.75 -1.57 -23.07
N SER A 621 4.33 -0.49 -23.67
CA SER A 621 4.53 0.85 -23.12
C SER A 621 3.69 1.08 -21.87
N ARG A 622 2.78 0.16 -21.53
CA ARG A 622 1.82 0.25 -20.42
C ARG A 622 1.50 -1.14 -19.85
N THR A 623 1.14 -1.16 -18.58
CA THR A 623 0.60 -2.35 -17.91
C THR A 623 -0.92 -2.47 -18.10
N GLU A 624 -1.49 -3.64 -17.84
CA GLU A 624 -2.96 -3.82 -17.80
C GLU A 624 -3.59 -2.88 -16.77
N LEU A 625 -2.96 -2.72 -15.58
CA LEU A 625 -3.39 -1.81 -14.52
C LEU A 625 -3.50 -0.36 -15.01
N GLU A 626 -2.44 0.18 -15.61
CA GLU A 626 -2.45 1.55 -16.14
C GLU A 626 -3.50 1.75 -17.23
N THR A 627 -3.72 0.72 -18.05
CA THR A 627 -4.68 0.79 -19.16
C THR A 627 -6.12 0.74 -18.63
N VAL A 628 -6.43 -0.12 -17.67
CA VAL A 628 -7.75 -0.20 -17.05
C VAL A 628 -8.06 1.06 -16.24
N VAL A 629 -7.08 1.59 -15.48
CA VAL A 629 -7.26 2.86 -14.74
C VAL A 629 -7.55 4.02 -15.69
N ALA A 630 -6.83 4.10 -16.83
CA ALA A 630 -7.09 5.14 -17.83
C ALA A 630 -8.48 5.01 -18.48
N TYR A 631 -8.95 3.78 -18.65
CA TYR A 631 -10.30 3.51 -19.13
C TYR A 631 -11.37 3.92 -18.12
N LEU A 632 -11.20 3.58 -16.83
CA LEU A 632 -12.09 3.99 -15.75
C LEU A 632 -12.18 5.52 -15.61
N ASP A 633 -11.04 6.21 -15.72
CA ASP A 633 -10.96 7.68 -15.66
C ASP A 633 -11.77 8.33 -16.78
N ARG A 634 -11.58 7.85 -18.01
CA ARG A 634 -12.34 8.29 -19.18
C ARG A 634 -13.83 8.00 -19.04
N PHE A 635 -14.18 6.77 -18.65
CA PHE A 635 -15.58 6.37 -18.46
C PHE A 635 -16.30 7.22 -17.42
N ALA A 636 -15.64 7.50 -16.29
CA ALA A 636 -16.21 8.37 -15.25
C ALA A 636 -16.46 9.80 -15.75
N ALA A 637 -15.54 10.35 -16.54
CA ALA A 637 -15.68 11.68 -17.13
C ALA A 637 -16.78 11.75 -18.20
N GLU A 638 -16.88 10.74 -19.07
CA GLU A 638 -17.91 10.67 -20.12
C GLU A 638 -19.33 10.53 -19.58
N HIS A 639 -19.50 9.92 -18.40
CA HIS A 639 -20.81 9.67 -17.78
C HIS A 639 -21.09 10.57 -16.57
N ASP A 640 -20.31 11.63 -16.36
CA ASP A 640 -20.45 12.65 -15.31
C ASP A 640 -20.51 12.09 -13.86
N PHE A 641 -19.78 11.00 -13.61
CA PHE A 641 -19.63 10.48 -12.26
C PHE A 641 -18.70 11.37 -11.42
N LYS A 642 -19.17 11.78 -10.26
CA LYS A 642 -18.41 12.65 -9.35
C LYS A 642 -17.31 11.87 -8.64
N ARG A 643 -16.14 12.48 -8.59
CA ARG A 643 -15.06 11.95 -7.74
C ARG A 643 -15.43 12.07 -6.27
N PRO A 644 -14.96 11.16 -5.40
CA PRO A 644 -15.19 11.28 -3.97
C PRO A 644 -14.59 12.59 -3.44
N ARG A 645 -15.19 13.13 -2.39
CA ARG A 645 -14.64 14.31 -1.70
C ARG A 645 -13.21 13.98 -1.22
N PRO A 646 -12.22 14.81 -1.53
CA PRO A 646 -10.88 14.66 -0.99
C PRO A 646 -10.92 14.70 0.54
N ILE A 647 -10.20 13.79 1.20
CA ILE A 647 -10.16 13.72 2.67
C ILE A 647 -9.38 14.89 3.26
N TRP A 648 -8.39 15.39 2.53
CA TRP A 648 -7.64 16.60 2.91
C TRP A 648 -7.70 17.63 1.80
N THR A 649 -7.72 18.89 2.24
CA THR A 649 -7.64 20.05 1.36
C THR A 649 -6.25 20.11 0.68
N PRO A 650 -6.11 20.76 -0.48
CA PRO A 650 -4.83 21.04 -1.09
C PRO A 650 -3.86 21.69 -0.11
N ARG A 651 -2.57 21.55 -0.33
CA ARG A 651 -1.56 22.27 0.46
C ARG A 651 -1.73 23.77 0.26
N LEU A 652 -1.46 24.54 1.31
CA LEU A 652 -1.39 25.99 1.17
C LEU A 652 -0.39 26.36 0.06
N PRO A 653 -0.77 27.22 -0.89
CA PRO A 653 0.10 27.58 -2.00
C PRO A 653 1.38 28.27 -1.50
N LYS A 654 2.48 28.13 -2.21
CA LYS A 654 3.74 28.82 -1.90
C LYS A 654 3.65 30.33 -2.19
N LYS A 655 2.87 30.72 -3.20
CA LYS A 655 2.55 32.09 -3.56
C LYS A 655 1.03 32.20 -3.66
N LEU A 656 0.46 33.15 -2.96
CA LEU A 656 -0.98 33.42 -2.95
C LEU A 656 -1.15 34.91 -3.30
N CYS A 657 -2.01 35.23 -4.25
CA CYS A 657 -2.32 36.62 -4.60
C CYS A 657 -3.64 37.05 -3.94
N LEU A 658 -3.69 38.26 -3.43
CA LEU A 658 -4.87 38.82 -2.78
C LEU A 658 -6.10 38.78 -3.69
N ALA A 659 -5.95 39.04 -4.97
CA ALA A 659 -7.06 39.04 -5.95
C ALA A 659 -7.75 37.66 -6.07
N SER A 660 -7.07 36.58 -5.73
CA SER A 660 -7.67 35.23 -5.80
C SER A 660 -8.58 34.87 -4.60
N ILE A 661 -8.52 35.67 -3.54
CA ILE A 661 -9.24 35.39 -2.28
C ILE A 661 -10.16 36.52 -1.81
N LEU A 662 -10.11 37.66 -2.47
CA LEU A 662 -10.92 38.82 -2.14
C LEU A 662 -12.19 38.86 -2.99
N GLU A 663 -13.34 38.62 -2.39
CA GLU A 663 -14.62 38.53 -3.11
C GLU A 663 -15.19 39.89 -3.53
N LYS A 664 -15.05 40.91 -2.67
CA LYS A 664 -15.58 42.24 -2.90
C LYS A 664 -14.48 43.28 -2.78
N SER A 665 -14.21 44.01 -3.81
CA SER A 665 -13.16 45.05 -3.84
C SER A 665 -13.54 46.20 -4.76
N PHE A 666 -12.75 47.28 -4.70
CA PHE A 666 -12.81 48.39 -5.62
C PHE A 666 -12.78 47.91 -7.09
N ASP A 667 -13.76 48.27 -7.88
CA ASP A 667 -13.95 47.83 -9.26
C ASP A 667 -13.21 48.66 -10.33
N GLY A 668 -12.38 49.59 -9.88
CA GLY A 668 -11.68 50.57 -10.72
C GLY A 668 -12.37 51.95 -10.79
N LYS A 669 -13.57 52.07 -10.23
CA LYS A 669 -14.33 53.35 -10.16
C LYS A 669 -15.05 53.55 -8.84
N HIS A 670 -15.56 52.49 -8.25
CA HIS A 670 -16.38 52.56 -7.04
C HIS A 670 -15.92 51.54 -6.00
N TRP A 671 -16.04 51.91 -4.75
CA TRP A 671 -15.89 51.00 -3.62
C TRP A 671 -17.21 50.30 -3.33
N PRO A 672 -17.14 49.13 -2.66
CA PRO A 672 -18.33 48.46 -2.14
C PRO A 672 -19.19 49.45 -1.28
N SER A 673 -20.51 49.32 -1.40
CA SER A 673 -21.44 50.25 -0.72
C SER A 673 -21.56 50.04 0.78
N SER A 674 -21.07 48.91 1.29
CA SER A 674 -21.10 48.56 2.71
C SER A 674 -19.94 47.63 3.07
N GLY A 675 -19.36 47.79 4.24
CA GLY A 675 -18.28 46.95 4.77
C GLY A 675 -17.79 47.46 6.13
N ASP A 676 -17.16 46.61 6.85
CA ASP A 676 -16.41 46.89 8.08
C ASP A 676 -14.93 46.68 7.89
N LEU A 677 -14.12 47.11 8.87
CA LEU A 677 -12.67 46.94 8.83
C LEU A 677 -12.27 45.47 9.08
N GLN A 678 -12.47 44.67 8.06
CA GLN A 678 -12.23 43.20 8.03
C GLN A 678 -11.38 42.81 6.81
N PRO A 679 -10.16 43.34 6.65
CA PRO A 679 -9.32 43.04 5.50
C PRO A 679 -8.94 41.57 5.47
N VAL A 680 -8.92 41.01 4.26
CA VAL A 680 -8.38 39.64 3.97
C VAL A 680 -6.88 39.75 3.77
N ALA A 681 -6.12 38.90 4.48
CA ALA A 681 -4.66 38.97 4.47
C ALA A 681 -3.98 37.67 3.97
N GLY A 682 -4.74 36.61 3.74
CA GLY A 682 -4.22 35.29 3.34
C GLY A 682 -5.25 34.19 3.33
N LEU A 683 -4.77 32.95 3.39
CA LEU A 683 -5.57 31.73 3.44
C LEU A 683 -5.16 30.88 4.64
N VAL A 684 -6.10 30.42 5.42
CA VAL A 684 -5.92 29.54 6.58
C VAL A 684 -6.26 28.11 6.19
N ASP A 685 -5.46 27.17 6.67
CA ASP A 685 -5.70 25.72 6.53
C ASP A 685 -6.18 25.14 7.86
N ASP A 686 -7.36 24.50 7.85
CA ASP A 686 -7.95 23.83 8.99
C ASP A 686 -8.16 22.35 8.67
N PRO A 687 -7.14 21.50 8.91
CA PRO A 687 -7.25 20.05 8.67
C PRO A 687 -8.32 19.37 9.53
N SER A 688 -8.60 19.92 10.72
CA SER A 688 -9.56 19.35 11.66
C SER A 688 -11.02 19.49 11.21
N HIS A 689 -11.30 20.42 10.31
CA HIS A 689 -12.61 20.58 9.67
C HIS A 689 -12.55 20.36 8.15
N GLN A 690 -11.40 19.88 7.62
CA GLN A 690 -11.19 19.61 6.19
C GLN A 690 -11.55 20.82 5.30
N GLN A 691 -11.13 22.03 5.70
CA GLN A 691 -11.46 23.27 4.99
C GLN A 691 -10.31 24.26 4.97
N GLN A 692 -10.36 25.14 3.98
CA GLN A 692 -9.53 26.32 3.90
C GLN A 692 -10.44 27.54 3.81
N PHE A 693 -10.06 28.62 4.50
CA PHE A 693 -10.85 29.85 4.51
C PHE A 693 -9.94 31.08 4.56
N PRO A 694 -10.44 32.26 4.12
CA PRO A 694 -9.66 33.47 4.14
C PRO A 694 -9.15 33.83 5.54
N LEU A 695 -7.91 34.27 5.62
CA LEU A 695 -7.35 34.90 6.83
C LEU A 695 -7.88 36.34 6.92
N VAL A 696 -8.93 36.53 7.69
CA VAL A 696 -9.56 37.86 7.89
C VAL A 696 -9.04 38.47 9.17
N PHE A 697 -8.58 39.73 9.08
CA PHE A 697 -8.21 40.55 10.22
C PHE A 697 -9.43 41.38 10.67
N ASP A 698 -10.21 40.79 11.58
CA ASP A 698 -11.39 41.47 12.11
C ASP A 698 -11.04 42.49 13.20
N PHE A 699 -10.69 43.68 12.81
CA PHE A 699 -10.34 44.75 13.75
C PHE A 699 -11.52 45.19 14.61
N VAL A 700 -12.76 44.96 14.17
CA VAL A 700 -13.95 45.35 14.93
C VAL A 700 -14.09 44.50 16.19
N GLN A 701 -13.90 43.19 16.07
CA GLN A 701 -14.03 42.28 17.21
C GLN A 701 -12.72 42.08 17.98
N GLN A 702 -11.60 42.12 17.26
CA GLN A 702 -10.27 41.77 17.82
C GLN A 702 -9.53 42.99 18.35
N GLY A 703 -9.89 44.18 17.87
CA GLY A 703 -9.28 45.46 18.27
C GLY A 703 -7.93 45.72 17.66
N HIS A 704 -6.85 45.15 18.19
CA HIS A 704 -5.48 45.32 17.74
C HIS A 704 -4.89 43.98 17.33
N ILE A 705 -3.95 44.00 16.37
CA ILE A 705 -3.35 42.80 15.83
C ILE A 705 -1.82 42.93 15.82
N ALA A 706 -1.15 41.89 16.38
CA ALA A 706 0.31 41.80 16.38
C ALA A 706 0.80 40.67 15.45
N VAL A 707 1.82 40.97 14.67
CA VAL A 707 2.49 40.07 13.73
C VAL A 707 3.93 39.86 14.17
N TYR A 708 4.26 38.66 14.56
CA TYR A 708 5.61 38.26 14.99
C TYR A 708 6.33 37.49 13.89
N GLY A 709 7.66 37.60 13.80
CA GLY A 709 8.43 36.81 12.87
C GLY A 709 9.85 37.30 12.66
N ALA A 710 10.77 36.44 12.31
CA ALA A 710 12.16 36.75 12.03
C ALA A 710 12.33 37.69 10.82
N SER A 711 13.53 38.23 10.63
CA SER A 711 13.87 39.00 9.43
C SER A 711 13.64 38.14 8.17
N GLY A 712 13.07 38.73 7.11
CA GLY A 712 12.77 38.01 5.86
C GLY A 712 11.53 37.10 5.91
N SER A 713 10.83 36.93 7.05
CA SER A 713 9.64 36.08 7.17
C SER A 713 8.40 36.62 6.41
N GLY A 714 8.41 37.86 5.90
CA GLY A 714 7.30 38.48 5.15
C GLY A 714 6.40 39.38 5.96
N LYS A 715 6.82 39.90 7.15
CA LYS A 715 6.05 40.80 8.00
C LYS A 715 5.57 42.04 7.26
N THR A 716 6.50 42.80 6.70
CA THR A 716 6.22 44.05 5.96
C THR A 716 5.25 43.80 4.81
N THR A 717 5.44 42.73 4.05
CA THR A 717 4.54 42.33 2.96
C THR A 717 3.12 42.03 3.47
N LEU A 718 3.00 41.32 4.62
CA LEU A 718 1.70 41.04 5.24
C LEU A 718 1.01 42.33 5.69
N LEU A 719 1.74 43.29 6.27
CA LEU A 719 1.20 44.59 6.65
C LEU A 719 0.70 45.35 5.41
N ILE A 720 1.53 45.46 4.37
CA ILE A 720 1.14 46.10 3.09
C ILE A 720 -0.11 45.43 2.50
N THR A 721 -0.14 44.10 2.45
CA THR A 721 -1.30 43.37 1.93
C THR A 721 -2.56 43.64 2.74
N THR A 722 -2.44 43.69 4.07
CA THR A 722 -3.58 43.97 4.96
C THR A 722 -4.12 45.39 4.74
N VAL A 723 -3.23 46.36 4.69
CA VAL A 723 -3.57 47.78 4.42
C VAL A 723 -4.22 47.95 3.04
N PHE A 724 -3.60 47.33 2.04
CA PHE A 724 -4.11 47.40 0.66
C PHE A 724 -5.47 46.71 0.52
N SER A 725 -5.65 45.58 1.18
CA SER A 725 -6.95 44.88 1.26
C SER A 725 -8.04 45.71 1.93
N ALA A 726 -7.69 46.38 3.02
CA ALA A 726 -8.60 47.33 3.70
C ALA A 726 -8.98 48.48 2.77
N ALA A 727 -8.01 49.09 2.09
CA ALA A 727 -8.23 50.18 1.15
C ALA A 727 -9.04 49.79 -0.08
N LEU A 728 -8.90 48.53 -0.56
CA LEU A 728 -9.74 47.96 -1.63
C LEU A 728 -11.19 47.74 -1.17
N SER A 729 -11.41 47.44 0.10
CA SER A 729 -12.71 47.01 0.63
C SER A 729 -13.55 48.22 1.14
N LEU A 730 -12.92 49.29 1.59
CA LEU A 730 -13.57 50.46 2.19
C LEU A 730 -13.17 51.78 1.48
N PRO A 731 -14.09 52.73 1.31
CA PRO A 731 -13.74 54.04 0.77
C PRO A 731 -13.03 54.92 1.82
N PRO A 732 -12.27 55.97 1.40
CA PRO A 732 -11.57 56.90 2.31
C PRO A 732 -12.47 57.62 3.33
N SER A 733 -13.75 57.76 3.05
CA SER A 733 -14.75 58.31 4.02
C SER A 733 -15.01 57.40 5.23
N LEU A 734 -14.65 56.11 5.14
CA LEU A 734 -14.86 55.12 6.22
C LEU A 734 -13.56 54.68 6.88
N LEU A 735 -12.39 54.86 6.22
CA LEU A 735 -11.09 54.37 6.67
C LEU A 735 -10.02 55.45 6.46
N SER A 736 -9.31 55.79 7.53
CA SER A 736 -8.08 56.59 7.52
C SER A 736 -6.88 55.71 7.91
N ILE A 737 -5.77 55.84 7.19
CA ILE A 737 -4.56 55.05 7.41
C ILE A 737 -3.41 55.99 7.77
N TYR A 738 -2.69 55.62 8.85
CA TYR A 738 -1.44 56.26 9.25
C TYR A 738 -0.39 55.20 9.53
N GLY A 739 0.88 55.53 9.30
CA GLY A 739 1.95 54.56 9.48
C GLY A 739 3.20 55.08 10.18
N MET A 740 3.90 54.16 10.90
CA MET A 740 5.29 54.36 11.36
C MET A 740 6.13 53.22 10.76
N ASP A 741 7.09 53.56 9.94
CA ASP A 741 7.90 52.59 9.16
C ASP A 741 9.34 52.54 9.64
N PHE A 742 9.66 51.60 10.51
CA PHE A 742 11.01 51.27 10.96
C PHE A 742 11.62 50.10 10.18
N GLY A 743 10.89 49.53 9.22
CA GLY A 743 11.35 48.47 8.33
C GLY A 743 11.75 48.97 6.94
N GLY A 744 11.33 50.16 6.53
CA GLY A 744 11.68 50.81 5.26
C GLY A 744 10.91 50.31 4.04
N GLY A 745 9.72 49.71 4.21
CA GLY A 745 8.99 49.13 3.09
C GLY A 745 7.59 49.68 2.80
N MET A 746 7.05 50.53 3.70
CA MET A 746 5.65 50.96 3.60
C MET A 746 5.43 52.26 2.83
N ALA A 747 6.47 52.96 2.39
CA ALA A 747 6.36 54.25 1.70
C ALA A 747 5.43 54.23 0.48
N VAL A 748 5.27 53.05 -0.21
CA VAL A 748 4.35 52.90 -1.34
C VAL A 748 2.88 53.17 -0.97
N LEU A 749 2.51 52.98 0.31
CA LEU A 749 1.15 53.18 0.80
C LEU A 749 0.77 54.65 0.99
N GLU A 750 1.75 55.60 1.01
CA GLU A 750 1.50 57.01 1.21
C GLU A 750 0.65 57.61 0.08
N ALA A 751 0.76 57.02 -1.12
CA ALA A 751 -0.02 57.44 -2.29
C ALA A 751 -1.51 56.98 -2.26
N LEU A 752 -1.92 56.19 -1.27
CA LEU A 752 -3.33 55.79 -1.12
C LEU A 752 -4.21 57.01 -0.75
N PRO A 753 -5.42 57.17 -1.33
CA PRO A 753 -6.35 58.25 -0.95
C PRO A 753 -6.83 58.15 0.51
N HIS A 754 -6.63 56.97 1.14
CA HIS A 754 -6.93 56.69 2.55
C HIS A 754 -5.81 57.15 3.50
N CYS A 755 -4.61 57.43 2.97
CA CYS A 755 -3.44 57.64 3.80
C CYS A 755 -3.28 59.13 4.21
N GLY A 756 -3.21 59.38 5.53
CA GLY A 756 -2.87 60.66 6.08
C GLY A 756 -1.37 60.90 6.23
N GLY A 757 -0.56 59.85 6.07
CA GLY A 757 0.92 59.92 6.07
C GLY A 757 1.58 58.73 6.73
N ILE A 758 2.83 58.49 6.30
CA ILE A 758 3.71 57.46 6.86
C ILE A 758 4.98 58.16 7.38
N ALA A 759 5.26 57.96 8.65
CA ALA A 759 6.48 58.50 9.30
C ALA A 759 7.61 57.47 9.19
N PRO A 760 8.70 57.76 8.48
CA PRO A 760 9.89 56.93 8.49
C PRO A 760 10.53 56.89 9.89
N GLY A 761 11.15 55.75 10.27
CA GLY A 761 11.70 55.58 11.61
C GLY A 761 12.84 56.55 12.00
N GLU A 762 13.47 57.20 11.02
CA GLU A 762 14.51 58.21 11.15
C GLU A 762 13.97 59.66 11.29
N ASP A 763 12.69 59.88 10.95
CA ASP A 763 12.05 61.19 11.03
C ASP A 763 11.36 61.38 12.39
N ALA A 764 12.15 61.81 13.37
CA ALA A 764 11.68 62.01 14.74
C ALA A 764 10.52 63.01 14.84
N GLU A 765 10.55 64.07 14.02
CA GLU A 765 9.52 65.12 14.04
C GLU A 765 8.17 64.50 13.55
N LYS A 766 8.18 63.85 12.40
CA LYS A 766 6.97 63.21 11.81
C LYS A 766 6.40 62.14 12.73
N ILE A 767 7.25 61.33 13.43
CA ILE A 767 6.82 60.31 14.41
C ILE A 767 6.12 60.97 15.61
N GLN A 768 6.72 62.06 16.22
CA GLN A 768 6.13 62.69 17.37
C GLN A 768 4.84 63.40 16.99
N LYS A 769 4.78 64.06 15.82
CA LYS A 769 3.60 64.75 15.31
C LYS A 769 2.46 63.74 15.03
N LEU A 770 2.79 62.58 14.48
CA LEU A 770 1.81 61.53 14.29
C LEU A 770 1.26 61.01 15.64
N ALA A 771 2.12 60.77 16.62
CA ALA A 771 1.68 60.33 17.95
C ALA A 771 0.81 61.40 18.62
N ALA A 772 1.15 62.70 18.49
CA ALA A 772 0.34 63.80 18.98
C ALA A 772 -1.02 63.85 18.27
N LEU A 773 -1.06 63.76 16.92
CA LEU A 773 -2.30 63.73 16.13
C LEU A 773 -3.25 62.60 16.60
N ILE A 774 -2.74 61.38 16.77
CA ILE A 774 -3.56 60.24 17.22
C ILE A 774 -4.00 60.43 18.69
N THR A 775 -3.17 61.02 19.54
CA THR A 775 -3.53 61.31 20.95
C THR A 775 -4.64 62.36 21.02
N GLU A 776 -4.59 63.39 20.22
CA GLU A 776 -5.63 64.43 20.13
C GLU A 776 -6.94 63.81 19.59
N GLU A 777 -6.84 62.97 18.58
CA GLU A 777 -8.00 62.25 18.03
C GLU A 777 -8.63 61.27 19.04
N LEU A 778 -7.83 60.57 19.82
CA LEU A 778 -8.34 59.74 20.95
C LEU A 778 -9.12 60.63 21.96
N ALA A 779 -8.58 61.76 22.33
CA ALA A 779 -9.21 62.68 23.26
C ALA A 779 -10.49 63.31 22.64
N HIS A 780 -10.45 63.68 21.36
CA HIS A 780 -11.59 64.20 20.62
C HIS A 780 -12.73 63.20 20.55
N ARG A 781 -12.49 61.94 20.12
CA ARG A 781 -13.48 60.87 20.04
C ARG A 781 -14.06 60.52 21.40
N ARG A 782 -13.25 60.52 22.45
CA ARG A 782 -13.70 60.26 23.82
C ARG A 782 -14.70 61.33 24.26
N ARG A 783 -14.51 62.61 23.91
CA ARG A 783 -15.49 63.69 24.16
C ARG A 783 -16.79 63.51 23.35
N LEU A 784 -16.65 63.25 22.02
CA LEU A 784 -17.80 63.01 21.14
C LEU A 784 -18.67 61.86 21.61
N PHE A 785 -18.07 60.78 22.06
CA PHE A 785 -18.81 59.60 22.52
C PHE A 785 -19.45 59.84 23.88
N ALA A 786 -18.78 60.59 24.75
CA ALA A 786 -19.37 60.98 26.04
C ALA A 786 -20.60 61.88 25.86
N ASP A 787 -20.52 62.87 24.96
CA ASP A 787 -21.62 63.81 24.68
C ASP A 787 -22.87 63.11 24.12
N CYS A 788 -22.68 62.03 23.35
CA CYS A 788 -23.76 61.23 22.79
C CYS A 788 -24.16 60.03 23.68
N GLY A 789 -23.43 59.75 24.75
CA GLY A 789 -23.64 58.54 25.57
C GLY A 789 -23.24 57.22 24.88
N ALA A 790 -22.43 57.29 23.84
CA ALA A 790 -21.95 56.12 23.09
C ALA A 790 -20.79 55.40 23.80
N LYS A 791 -20.77 54.05 23.77
CA LYS A 791 -19.71 53.25 24.37
C LYS A 791 -18.59 52.93 23.37
N ASN A 792 -18.91 52.92 22.10
CA ASN A 792 -17.98 52.62 21.02
C ASN A 792 -18.39 53.34 19.74
N ILE A 793 -17.53 53.23 18.70
CA ILE A 793 -17.74 53.94 17.43
C ILE A 793 -19.03 53.53 16.72
N ASP A 794 -19.45 52.25 16.82
CA ASP A 794 -20.64 51.75 16.13
C ASP A 794 -21.91 52.33 16.79
N THR A 795 -21.95 52.32 18.13
CA THR A 795 -23.02 52.94 18.88
C THR A 795 -23.07 54.49 18.65
N TYR A 796 -21.89 55.12 18.49
CA TYR A 796 -21.83 56.54 18.14
C TYR A 796 -22.44 56.83 16.76
N ARG A 797 -22.07 55.99 15.75
CA ARG A 797 -22.63 56.14 14.39
C ARG A 797 -24.16 55.95 14.38
N GLU A 798 -24.65 54.97 15.16
CA GLU A 798 -26.09 54.72 15.29
C GLU A 798 -26.82 55.85 15.94
N LEU A 799 -26.29 56.42 17.04
CA LEU A 799 -26.96 57.47 17.84
C LEU A 799 -26.84 58.83 17.19
N SER A 800 -25.72 59.17 16.64
CA SER A 800 -25.46 60.53 16.06
C SER A 800 -25.87 60.62 14.60
N GLY A 801 -25.94 59.54 13.85
CA GLY A 801 -26.14 59.52 12.41
C GLY A 801 -24.93 60.03 11.63
N HIS A 802 -23.82 60.36 12.30
CA HIS A 802 -22.61 60.85 11.66
C HIS A 802 -21.63 59.71 11.32
N ILE A 803 -21.08 59.73 10.11
CA ILE A 803 -20.07 58.80 9.67
C ILE A 803 -18.71 59.28 10.19
N LEU A 804 -18.12 58.56 11.17
CA LEU A 804 -16.77 58.78 11.65
C LEU A 804 -15.88 57.68 11.07
N PRO A 805 -14.78 57.99 10.35
CA PRO A 805 -13.89 56.96 9.76
C PRO A 805 -13.17 56.20 10.87
N ARG A 806 -12.98 54.86 10.66
CA ARG A 806 -12.05 54.12 11.50
C ARG A 806 -10.61 54.50 11.13
N ILE A 807 -9.74 54.52 12.11
CA ILE A 807 -8.31 54.79 11.90
C ILE A 807 -7.54 53.48 12.06
N LEU A 808 -6.71 53.16 11.07
CA LEU A 808 -5.76 52.05 11.11
C LEU A 808 -4.34 52.61 11.22
N LEU A 809 -3.75 52.53 12.41
CA LEU A 809 -2.34 52.83 12.62
C LEU A 809 -1.53 51.56 12.33
N VAL A 810 -0.59 51.66 11.39
CA VAL A 810 0.26 50.53 10.99
C VAL A 810 1.69 50.82 11.41
N LEU A 811 2.32 49.90 12.12
CA LEU A 811 3.69 50.07 12.58
C LEU A 811 4.52 48.85 12.15
N ASP A 812 5.47 49.06 11.29
CA ASP A 812 6.43 48.04 10.89
C ASP A 812 7.69 48.09 11.74
N ASN A 813 8.07 46.94 12.34
CA ASN A 813 9.22 46.73 13.20
C ASN A 813 9.22 47.58 14.49
N PHE A 814 8.40 47.19 15.46
CA PHE A 814 8.29 47.90 16.76
C PHE A 814 9.55 47.82 17.64
N ALA A 815 10.42 46.85 17.46
CA ALA A 815 11.55 46.64 18.37
C ALA A 815 12.45 47.86 18.63
N PRO A 816 12.81 48.71 17.65
CA PRO A 816 13.65 49.91 17.88
C PRO A 816 12.85 51.11 18.42
N VAL A 817 11.51 51.04 18.44
CA VAL A 817 10.67 52.25 18.72
C VAL A 817 10.91 52.81 20.12
N LEU A 818 10.70 52.03 21.15
CA LEU A 818 10.84 52.49 22.55
C LEU A 818 12.29 52.77 22.95
N PRO A 819 13.31 52.03 22.48
CA PRO A 819 14.72 52.45 22.65
C PRO A 819 15.06 53.83 22.05
N LEU A 820 14.49 54.15 20.88
CA LEU A 820 14.74 55.42 20.20
C LEU A 820 13.83 56.56 20.71
N TYR A 821 12.59 56.24 21.03
CA TYR A 821 11.54 57.18 21.46
C TYR A 821 10.89 56.76 22.78
N PRO A 822 11.57 56.86 23.93
CA PRO A 822 11.04 56.38 25.21
C PRO A 822 9.76 57.12 25.64
N ASP A 823 9.60 58.36 25.24
CA ASP A 823 8.42 59.18 25.57
C ASP A 823 7.13 58.66 24.97
N LEU A 824 7.20 57.83 23.94
CA LEU A 824 6.05 57.22 23.28
C LEU A 824 5.47 56.00 24.04
N ASP A 825 6.12 55.48 25.11
CA ASP A 825 5.60 54.35 25.85
C ASP A 825 4.15 54.60 26.37
N ARG A 826 3.92 55.80 26.92
CA ARG A 826 2.59 56.19 27.41
C ARG A 826 1.55 56.25 26.29
N PHE A 827 1.92 56.73 25.12
CA PHE A 827 1.05 56.76 23.94
C PHE A 827 0.62 55.35 23.51
N PHE A 828 1.57 54.43 23.38
CA PHE A 828 1.24 53.06 22.96
C PHE A 828 0.43 52.28 24.00
N ILE A 829 0.66 52.54 25.30
CA ILE A 829 -0.18 51.95 26.37
C ILE A 829 -1.62 52.49 26.25
N GLU A 830 -1.83 53.78 26.08
CA GLU A 830 -3.15 54.40 25.96
C GLU A 830 -3.86 53.95 24.68
N LEU A 831 -3.19 53.94 23.53
CA LEU A 831 -3.68 53.45 22.26
C LEU A 831 -4.13 51.99 22.35
N SER A 832 -3.29 51.14 22.90
CA SER A 832 -3.59 49.68 23.00
C SER A 832 -4.79 49.41 23.93
N ARG A 833 -4.98 50.24 24.95
CA ARG A 833 -6.07 50.07 25.91
C ARG A 833 -7.43 50.62 25.40
N ASP A 834 -7.45 51.83 24.88
CA ASP A 834 -8.67 52.61 24.61
C ASP A 834 -9.00 52.68 23.12
N GLY A 835 -7.99 52.61 22.25
CA GLY A 835 -8.11 52.86 20.81
C GLY A 835 -9.19 52.08 20.12
N ALA A 836 -9.27 50.77 20.37
CA ALA A 836 -10.21 49.90 19.67
C ALA A 836 -11.67 50.31 19.85
N SER A 837 -12.07 50.71 21.08
CA SER A 837 -13.42 51.16 21.37
C SER A 837 -13.76 52.50 20.68
N LEU A 838 -12.74 53.34 20.50
CA LEU A 838 -12.84 54.62 19.82
C LEU A 838 -12.70 54.50 18.30
N GLY A 839 -12.57 53.29 17.74
CA GLY A 839 -12.40 53.03 16.31
C GLY A 839 -11.00 53.37 15.80
N ILE A 840 -10.00 53.38 16.66
CA ILE A 840 -8.57 53.51 16.30
C ILE A 840 -7.88 52.17 16.55
N HIS A 841 -7.53 51.52 15.48
CA HIS A 841 -6.98 50.17 15.51
C HIS A 841 -5.50 50.18 15.22
N TRP A 842 -4.75 49.27 15.84
CA TRP A 842 -3.30 49.17 15.69
C TRP A 842 -2.91 47.81 15.10
N LEU A 843 -2.17 47.84 13.99
CA LEU A 843 -1.52 46.72 13.34
C LEU A 843 -0.02 46.86 13.50
N VAL A 844 0.62 45.96 14.22
CA VAL A 844 2.05 46.08 14.55
C VAL A 844 2.81 44.84 14.15
N SER A 845 4.03 45.02 13.59
CA SER A 845 4.98 43.95 13.38
C SER A 845 6.14 44.03 14.36
N THR A 846 6.68 42.88 14.75
CA THR A 846 7.85 42.82 15.64
C THR A 846 8.63 41.52 15.43
N PRO A 847 9.95 41.47 15.64
CA PRO A 847 10.75 40.26 15.45
C PRO A 847 10.53 39.19 16.51
N ASN A 848 10.20 39.57 17.74
CA ASN A 848 10.06 38.67 18.87
C ASN A 848 9.00 39.16 19.89
N PRO A 849 8.49 38.27 20.77
CA PRO A 849 7.48 38.63 21.76
C PRO A 849 7.95 39.67 22.80
N SER A 850 9.22 39.68 23.15
CA SER A 850 9.78 40.53 24.19
C SER A 850 9.84 42.01 23.83
N ALA A 851 9.70 42.34 22.53
CA ALA A 851 9.70 43.72 22.06
C ALA A 851 8.44 44.52 22.50
N LEU A 852 7.30 43.84 22.65
CA LEU A 852 6.08 44.43 23.18
C LEU A 852 6.02 44.20 24.69
N SER A 853 6.06 45.29 25.49
CA SER A 853 5.94 45.18 26.94
C SER A 853 4.62 44.49 27.35
N PHE A 854 4.62 43.84 28.49
CA PHE A 854 3.40 43.14 29.00
C PHE A 854 2.20 44.09 29.08
N ARG A 855 2.39 45.36 29.43
CA ARG A 855 1.33 46.38 29.52
C ARG A 855 0.67 46.61 28.18
N ILE A 856 1.40 46.49 27.08
CA ILE A 856 0.91 46.68 25.72
C ILE A 856 0.34 45.35 25.20
N SER A 857 1.12 44.24 25.30
CA SER A 857 0.79 42.93 24.68
C SER A 857 -0.48 42.31 25.23
N GLN A 858 -0.83 42.55 26.51
CA GLN A 858 -2.10 42.06 27.11
C GLN A 858 -3.38 42.59 26.43
N ASN A 859 -3.30 43.68 25.70
CA ASN A 859 -4.42 44.33 25.00
C ASN A 859 -4.60 43.79 23.56
N PHE A 860 -3.64 42.94 23.08
CA PHE A 860 -3.76 42.23 21.80
C PHE A 860 -4.41 40.88 21.99
N LYS A 861 -5.66 40.79 21.65
CA LYS A 861 -6.41 39.53 21.74
C LYS A 861 -5.97 38.53 20.69
N TRP A 862 -5.46 39.03 19.57
CA TRP A 862 -5.13 38.22 18.41
C TRP A 862 -3.69 38.48 17.96
N ALA A 863 -3.00 37.41 17.60
CA ALA A 863 -1.62 37.43 17.19
C ALA A 863 -1.33 36.39 16.12
N LEU A 864 -0.37 36.70 15.28
CA LEU A 864 0.13 35.78 14.24
C LEU A 864 1.63 35.60 14.42
N ALA A 865 2.11 34.40 14.22
CA ALA A 865 3.53 34.11 14.18
C ALA A 865 3.90 33.60 12.78
N LEU A 866 4.67 34.39 12.05
CA LEU A 866 5.38 33.96 10.84
C LEU A 866 6.60 33.11 11.24
N HIS A 867 7.47 32.78 10.28
CA HIS A 867 8.67 32.00 10.62
C HIS A 867 9.50 32.63 11.74
N MET A 868 9.80 31.83 12.78
CA MET A 868 10.62 32.20 13.94
C MET A 868 11.66 31.12 14.22
N PRO A 869 12.88 31.48 14.64
CA PRO A 869 13.95 30.51 14.88
C PRO A 869 13.70 29.62 16.10
N ASP A 870 13.02 30.13 17.13
CA ASP A 870 12.77 29.41 18.37
C ASP A 870 11.31 28.94 18.45
N ARG A 871 11.15 27.65 18.75
CA ARG A 871 9.83 27.02 18.95
C ARG A 871 9.09 27.55 20.18
N LEU A 872 9.82 27.91 21.23
CA LEU A 872 9.22 28.47 22.45
C LEU A 872 8.54 29.80 22.19
N ASP A 873 9.05 30.58 21.25
CA ASP A 873 8.42 31.82 20.85
C ASP A 873 7.05 31.60 20.21
N TYR A 874 6.91 30.57 19.37
CA TYR A 874 5.58 30.20 18.84
C TYR A 874 4.59 29.87 19.95
N ASP A 875 5.01 29.01 20.91
CA ASP A 875 4.14 28.59 22.02
C ASP A 875 3.65 29.78 22.84
N SER A 876 4.50 30.79 23.00
CA SER A 876 4.15 32.00 23.74
C SER A 876 3.16 32.91 23.00
N ILE A 877 3.19 32.93 21.66
CA ILE A 877 2.37 33.81 20.81
C ILE A 877 1.04 33.18 20.48
N VAL A 878 1.08 31.95 19.91
CA VAL A 878 -0.10 31.30 19.33
C VAL A 878 -0.66 30.18 20.17
N GLY A 879 0.05 29.71 21.19
CA GLY A 879 -0.27 28.56 22.03
C GLY A 879 0.46 27.30 21.56
N ARG A 880 0.36 26.23 22.36
CA ARG A 880 1.00 24.96 22.05
C ARG A 880 0.49 24.40 20.74
N PHE A 881 1.37 24.22 19.80
CA PHE A 881 1.10 23.50 18.57
C PHE A 881 1.94 22.22 18.54
N GLY A 882 1.38 21.11 18.05
CA GLY A 882 2.02 19.79 18.08
C GLY A 882 3.39 19.73 17.37
N SER A 883 3.79 18.55 16.91
CA SER A 883 5.05 18.33 16.18
C SER A 883 5.08 18.94 14.77
N GLN A 884 4.07 19.72 14.39
CA GLN A 884 3.95 20.29 13.04
C GLN A 884 5.19 21.10 12.65
N ASN A 885 5.88 20.63 11.60
CA ASN A 885 6.94 21.40 10.96
C ASN A 885 6.31 22.43 10.02
N LEU A 886 6.41 23.70 10.40
CA LEU A 886 6.06 24.79 9.50
C LEU A 886 7.10 24.87 8.38
N GLU A 887 6.65 24.89 7.13
CA GLU A 887 7.55 25.11 5.98
C GLU A 887 8.19 26.49 6.12
N ASP A 888 9.52 26.58 5.97
CA ASP A 888 10.25 27.85 5.97
C ASP A 888 10.04 28.59 4.63
N LEU A 889 8.88 29.22 4.53
CA LEU A 889 8.48 29.99 3.36
C LEU A 889 8.05 31.40 3.80
N PRO A 890 8.43 32.46 3.07
CA PRO A 890 7.95 33.82 3.36
C PRO A 890 6.42 33.88 3.36
N GLY A 891 5.88 34.50 4.39
CA GLY A 891 4.42 34.62 4.58
C GLY A 891 3.73 33.36 5.12
N ARG A 892 4.46 32.24 5.36
CA ARG A 892 3.94 31.08 6.06
C ARG A 892 3.97 31.32 7.56
N GLY A 893 2.85 31.03 8.24
CA GLY A 893 2.76 31.28 9.67
C GLY A 893 1.65 30.52 10.37
N LEU A 894 1.55 30.74 11.68
CA LEU A 894 0.49 30.23 12.55
C LEU A 894 -0.35 31.38 13.08
N ARG A 895 -1.65 31.23 13.08
CA ARG A 895 -2.56 32.14 13.78
C ARG A 895 -2.93 31.54 15.14
N LYS A 896 -3.13 32.43 16.13
CA LYS A 896 -3.58 32.05 17.46
C LYS A 896 -4.93 31.37 17.41
N GLY A 897 -5.05 30.23 18.11
CA GLY A 897 -6.27 29.43 18.19
C GLY A 897 -6.07 28.19 19.06
N THR A 898 -7.10 27.35 19.16
CA THR A 898 -7.05 26.10 19.91
C THR A 898 -7.65 24.99 19.02
N PRO A 899 -6.82 24.25 18.29
CA PRO A 899 -5.37 24.41 18.09
C PRO A 899 -4.98 25.60 17.21
N PRO A 900 -3.69 26.05 17.22
CA PRO A 900 -3.20 27.02 16.26
C PRO A 900 -3.29 26.49 14.82
N LEU A 901 -3.69 27.35 13.86
CA LEU A 901 -3.87 26.95 12.46
C LEU A 901 -2.83 27.59 11.57
N ALA A 902 -2.32 26.82 10.62
CA ALA A 902 -1.38 27.31 9.63
C ALA A 902 -2.06 28.23 8.61
N PHE A 903 -1.35 29.25 8.15
CA PHE A 903 -1.81 30.12 7.07
C PHE A 903 -0.70 30.48 6.09
N GLN A 904 -1.09 30.92 4.91
CA GLN A 904 -0.23 31.59 3.94
C GLN A 904 -0.73 33.02 3.73
N ALA A 905 0.14 34.00 3.99
CA ALA A 905 -0.11 35.40 3.68
C ALA A 905 -0.21 35.60 2.17
N ALA A 906 -1.13 36.45 1.76
CA ALA A 906 -1.24 36.82 0.37
C ALA A 906 -0.24 37.91 -0.01
N LEU A 907 0.17 37.93 -1.26
CA LEU A 907 0.88 39.01 -1.91
C LEU A 907 -0.16 40.08 -2.32
N PRO A 908 0.17 41.39 -2.21
CA PRO A 908 -0.79 42.43 -2.51
C PRO A 908 -1.24 42.43 -3.97
N THR A 909 -0.32 42.15 -4.90
CA THR A 909 -0.57 42.14 -6.33
C THR A 909 0.11 40.95 -7.01
N GLU A 910 -0.28 40.66 -8.24
CA GLU A 910 0.37 39.68 -9.10
C GLU A 910 1.74 40.19 -9.58
N GLY A 911 2.63 39.30 -9.94
CA GLY A 911 3.96 39.53 -10.48
C GLY A 911 4.96 38.47 -10.10
N GLU A 912 5.83 38.11 -11.04
CA GLU A 912 6.86 37.09 -10.79
C GLU A 912 7.99 37.64 -9.91
N THR A 913 8.37 38.87 -10.15
CA THR A 913 9.43 39.59 -9.41
C THR A 913 8.85 40.60 -8.41
N GLU A 914 9.66 40.99 -7.42
CA GLU A 914 9.27 41.99 -6.44
C GLU A 914 9.05 43.37 -7.10
N THR A 915 9.88 43.69 -8.09
CA THR A 915 9.77 44.96 -8.85
C THR A 915 8.44 45.00 -9.62
N GLU A 916 8.04 43.95 -10.27
CA GLU A 916 6.74 43.85 -10.99
C GLU A 916 5.56 44.02 -10.01
N ARG A 917 5.62 43.36 -8.87
CA ARG A 917 4.56 43.47 -7.84
C ARG A 917 4.43 44.92 -7.32
N LEU A 918 5.55 45.55 -7.07
CA LEU A 918 5.58 46.94 -6.62
C LEU A 918 5.03 47.92 -7.68
N GLN A 919 5.37 47.70 -8.93
CA GLN A 919 4.84 48.46 -10.06
C GLN A 919 3.32 48.31 -10.20
N ASN A 920 2.84 47.05 -10.16
CA ASN A 920 1.41 46.76 -10.20
C ASN A 920 0.65 47.36 -9.00
N LEU A 921 1.25 47.32 -7.82
CA LEU A 921 0.68 47.95 -6.62
C LEU A 921 0.54 49.49 -6.80
N ARG A 922 1.60 50.18 -7.26
CA ARG A 922 1.56 51.60 -7.55
C ARG A 922 0.50 51.97 -8.59
N GLU A 923 0.37 51.16 -9.65
CA GLU A 923 -0.65 51.40 -10.67
C GLU A 923 -2.06 51.28 -10.10
N GLN A 924 -2.33 50.28 -9.27
CA GLN A 924 -3.63 50.13 -8.63
C GLN A 924 -3.94 51.26 -7.63
N ILE A 925 -2.95 51.64 -6.82
CA ILE A 925 -3.06 52.81 -5.92
C ILE A 925 -3.39 54.07 -6.71
N SER A 926 -2.68 54.33 -7.83
CA SER A 926 -2.96 55.49 -8.68
C SER A 926 -4.37 55.50 -9.25
N ARG A 927 -4.92 54.30 -9.61
CA ARG A 927 -6.32 54.21 -10.05
C ARG A 927 -7.30 54.55 -8.92
N MET A 928 -7.02 54.12 -7.69
CA MET A 928 -7.84 54.42 -6.52
C MET A 928 -7.78 55.91 -6.21
N ASP A 929 -6.58 56.50 -6.31
CA ASP A 929 -6.39 57.95 -6.08
C ASP A 929 -7.17 58.80 -7.11
N ALA A 930 -7.08 58.42 -8.37
CA ALA A 930 -7.80 59.11 -9.46
C ALA A 930 -9.34 58.95 -9.37
N ALA A 931 -9.82 57.89 -8.75
CA ALA A 931 -11.26 57.66 -8.57
C ALA A 931 -11.86 58.39 -7.35
N TRP A 932 -11.04 58.88 -6.42
CA TRP A 932 -11.51 59.51 -5.20
C TRP A 932 -11.56 61.05 -5.32
N HIS A 933 -12.72 61.62 -5.12
CA HIS A 933 -12.94 63.10 -5.19
C HIS A 933 -13.47 63.67 -3.88
N GLY A 934 -13.54 62.86 -2.81
CA GLY A 934 -13.99 63.32 -1.49
C GLY A 934 -12.90 63.82 -0.60
N GLU A 935 -13.24 64.10 0.66
CA GLU A 935 -12.27 64.48 1.69
C GLU A 935 -11.23 63.40 1.92
N ARG A 936 -10.01 63.75 2.17
CA ARG A 936 -8.89 62.89 2.53
C ARG A 936 -8.60 62.98 4.02
N PRO A 937 -7.99 61.92 4.62
CA PRO A 937 -7.52 62.01 6.00
C PRO A 937 -6.60 63.21 6.21
N ALA A 938 -6.65 63.83 7.40
CA ALA A 938 -5.78 64.95 7.75
C ALA A 938 -4.32 64.52 7.64
N PRO A 939 -3.47 65.26 6.93
CA PRO A 939 -2.05 64.94 6.82
C PRO A 939 -1.37 65.08 8.18
N ILE A 940 -0.24 64.38 8.39
CA ILE A 940 0.62 64.57 9.56
C ILE A 940 1.14 66.01 9.53
N PRO A 941 0.94 66.82 10.61
CA PRO A 941 1.24 68.24 10.62
C PRO A 941 2.74 68.48 10.73
N VAL A 942 3.51 68.31 9.65
CA VAL A 942 4.96 68.59 9.59
C VAL A 942 5.16 69.96 9.07
N MET A 943 6.08 70.72 9.70
CA MET A 943 6.41 72.04 9.30
C MET A 943 6.98 72.08 7.87
N PRO A 944 6.47 72.89 6.94
CA PRO A 944 7.03 72.98 5.61
C PRO A 944 8.41 73.65 5.65
N GLU A 945 9.37 73.14 4.86
CA GLU A 945 10.72 73.70 4.76
C GLU A 945 10.72 75.18 4.28
N LYS A 946 9.69 75.55 3.48
CA LYS A 946 9.51 76.93 2.98
C LYS A 946 8.02 77.24 3.06
N LEU A 947 7.72 78.39 3.60
CA LEU A 947 6.36 78.93 3.79
C LEU A 947 6.21 80.31 3.15
N SER A 948 5.30 80.49 2.21
CA SER A 948 4.95 81.78 1.66
C SER A 948 3.89 82.49 2.54
N LEU A 949 3.90 83.76 2.63
CA LEU A 949 2.86 84.48 3.33
C LEU A 949 1.47 84.26 2.76
N ASP A 950 1.40 83.97 1.47
CA ASP A 950 0.11 83.61 0.80
C ASP A 950 -0.44 82.27 1.22
N ASP A 951 0.43 81.39 1.66
CA ASP A 951 0.03 80.02 2.10
C ASP A 951 -0.49 80.02 3.55
N ILE A 952 -0.30 81.12 4.31
CA ILE A 952 -0.79 81.19 5.68
C ILE A 952 -2.26 81.76 5.68
N PRO A 953 -3.25 80.89 6.09
CA PRO A 953 -4.62 81.38 6.15
C PRO A 953 -4.85 82.39 7.28
N GLY A 954 -5.86 83.27 7.12
CA GLY A 954 -6.23 84.20 8.13
C GLY A 954 -6.04 85.68 7.72
N SER A 955 -6.62 86.62 8.48
CA SER A 955 -6.49 88.08 8.33
C SER A 955 -5.56 88.66 9.43
N GLY A 956 -4.85 89.69 9.15
CA GLY A 956 -3.91 90.36 10.04
C GLY A 956 -2.45 90.02 9.70
N VAL A 957 -1.50 90.64 10.45
CA VAL A 957 -0.09 90.49 10.20
C VAL A 957 0.33 89.02 10.50
N LYS A 958 0.63 88.24 9.46
CA LYS A 958 0.99 86.80 9.53
C LYS A 958 2.45 86.64 9.94
N LEU A 959 2.69 85.89 11.01
CA LEU A 959 4.04 85.61 11.50
C LEU A 959 4.57 84.27 11.00
N GLY A 960 3.68 83.25 10.80
CA GLY A 960 4.02 81.88 10.44
C GLY A 960 2.97 80.90 10.89
N LEU A 961 3.36 79.64 11.01
CA LEU A 961 2.58 78.58 11.57
C LEU A 961 3.14 78.12 12.92
N SER A 962 2.26 77.75 13.84
CA SER A 962 2.65 77.20 15.13
C SER A 962 3.34 75.85 14.93
N VAL A 963 4.43 75.60 15.62
CA VAL A 963 5.14 74.30 15.58
C VAL A 963 4.28 73.20 16.11
N ASP A 964 3.33 73.49 17.01
CA ASP A 964 2.53 72.43 17.66
C ASP A 964 1.46 71.86 16.76
N ASN A 965 0.70 72.74 16.04
CA ASN A 965 -0.51 72.31 15.31
C ASN A 965 -0.67 72.96 13.94
N LEU A 966 0.37 73.57 13.41
CA LEU A 966 0.37 74.35 12.15
C LEU A 966 -0.76 75.38 12.08
N SER A 967 -1.30 75.81 13.21
CA SER A 967 -2.24 76.98 13.20
C SER A 967 -1.56 78.28 12.83
N PRO A 968 -2.20 79.10 12.05
CA PRO A 968 -1.62 80.42 11.71
C PRO A 968 -1.40 81.26 12.95
N VAL A 969 -0.18 81.76 13.06
CA VAL A 969 0.18 82.73 14.09
C VAL A 969 0.13 84.10 13.47
N THR A 970 -0.83 84.96 13.91
CA THR A 970 -1.02 86.33 13.42
C THR A 970 -0.81 87.32 14.54
N LEU A 971 -0.23 88.46 14.22
CA LEU A 971 -0.07 89.61 15.13
C LEU A 971 -1.19 90.58 14.88
N ASP A 972 -1.81 91.03 15.97
CA ASP A 972 -2.72 92.13 15.96
C ASP A 972 -2.01 93.32 16.58
N PRO A 973 -1.50 94.27 15.79
CA PRO A 973 -0.71 95.39 16.28
C PRO A 973 -1.40 96.33 17.29
N GLU A 974 -2.74 96.36 17.24
CA GLU A 974 -3.54 97.12 18.20
C GLU A 974 -3.58 96.46 19.59
N LYS A 975 -3.50 95.16 19.66
CA LYS A 975 -3.53 94.43 20.92
C LYS A 975 -2.14 94.08 21.46
N THR A 976 -1.14 94.04 20.55
CA THR A 976 0.21 93.64 20.91
C THR A 976 1.18 94.66 20.32
N PRO A 977 1.40 95.83 20.98
CA PRO A 977 2.18 96.95 20.44
C PRO A 977 3.69 96.68 20.47
N PHE A 978 4.17 95.66 21.19
CA PHE A 978 5.59 95.22 21.27
C PHE A 978 5.76 93.81 20.90
N LEU A 979 6.63 93.54 19.99
CA LEU A 979 7.06 92.21 19.57
C LEU A 979 8.57 92.06 19.84
N LEU A 980 8.89 90.98 20.67
CA LEU A 980 10.32 90.66 20.85
C LEU A 980 10.58 89.42 19.99
N ILE A 981 11.54 89.58 19.08
CA ILE A 981 12.02 88.48 18.24
C ILE A 981 13.36 88.00 18.77
N SER A 982 13.45 86.78 19.19
CA SER A 982 14.73 86.15 19.57
C SER A 982 15.03 85.04 18.55
N GLN A 983 16.27 85.02 18.08
CA GLN A 983 16.69 84.02 17.06
C GLN A 983 17.94 83.25 17.48
N THR A 984 18.13 82.05 16.92
CA THR A 984 19.41 81.33 16.99
C THR A 984 20.34 81.78 15.86
N ALA A 985 21.64 81.49 15.96
CA ALA A 985 22.62 81.96 14.99
C ALA A 985 22.33 81.55 13.52
N ASP A 986 21.54 80.51 13.33
CA ASP A 986 21.23 79.97 12.01
C ASP A 986 19.86 80.38 11.47
N ALA A 987 19.11 81.23 12.21
CA ALA A 987 17.80 81.68 11.82
C ALA A 987 17.85 82.98 11.02
N ASP A 988 17.09 83.07 9.93
CA ASP A 988 17.05 84.28 9.06
C ASP A 988 16.02 85.27 9.59
N GLY A 989 16.43 86.01 10.70
CA GLY A 989 15.57 87.03 11.34
C GLY A 989 15.41 88.26 10.47
N GLU A 990 16.27 88.51 9.53
CA GLU A 990 16.15 89.67 8.59
C GLU A 990 14.98 89.38 7.61
N MET A 991 14.79 88.13 7.17
CA MET A 991 13.74 87.80 6.28
C MET A 991 12.34 87.90 6.98
N LEU A 992 12.26 87.51 8.23
CA LEU A 992 11.02 87.63 9.03
C LEU A 992 10.69 89.14 9.26
N LEU A 993 11.69 89.99 9.62
CA LEU A 993 11.51 91.42 9.78
C LEU A 993 11.08 92.11 8.48
N THR A 994 11.67 91.66 7.35
CA THR A 994 11.30 92.21 6.04
C THR A 994 9.88 91.85 5.68
N ALA A 995 9.45 90.56 5.92
CA ALA A 995 8.09 90.04 5.69
C ALA A 995 7.07 90.81 6.56
N LEU A 996 7.38 91.11 7.82
CA LEU A 996 6.53 91.95 8.73
C LEU A 996 6.39 93.39 8.27
N LEU A 997 7.48 94.03 7.89
CA LEU A 997 7.50 95.43 7.40
C LEU A 997 6.66 95.50 6.11
N LEU A 998 6.83 94.62 5.18
CA LEU A 998 6.05 94.60 3.93
C LEU A 998 4.53 94.51 4.20
N GLN A 999 4.12 93.65 5.14
CA GLN A 999 2.71 93.46 5.50
C GLN A 999 2.14 94.72 6.18
N LEU A 1000 2.90 95.35 7.15
CA LEU A 1000 2.51 96.58 7.84
C LEU A 1000 2.49 97.78 6.92
N MET A 1001 3.22 97.81 5.80
CA MET A 1001 3.12 98.86 4.79
C MET A 1001 1.98 98.70 3.80
N GLN A 1002 1.35 97.49 3.73
CA GLN A 1002 0.18 97.19 2.86
C GLN A 1002 -1.15 97.45 3.57
N GLU A 1003 -1.18 97.38 4.90
CA GLU A 1003 -2.30 97.84 5.73
C GLU A 1003 -2.17 99.33 5.96
#